data_fa68bb3d5952ce1e25ef4cff569f2031
#
_entry.id   fa68bb3d5952ce1e25ef4cff569f2031
#
_cell.length_a   1.000
_cell.length_b   1.000
_cell.length_c   1.000
_cell.angle_alpha   90.00
_cell.angle_beta   90.00
_cell.angle_gamma   90.00
#
_symmetry.space_group_name_H-M   'P 1'
#
loop_
_entity.id
_entity.type
_entity.pdbx_description
1 polymer ?
#
loop_
_entity_poly.entity_id
_entity_poly.type
_entity_poly.pdbx_seq_one_letter_code
_entity_poly.pdbx_strand_id
1 'polypeptide(L)'
;MFILKINKLLSVLFLSLILHGNSFAQLSKTDVDKAIDISSLEHPYLYFNKSEKKELLKRISEDQESNDIFRKLKAQAKVWMVMPVDKNIPIQGKNTRANWSEEDRNGKYSGYYKTNLDNAYHLAFLYQMTGEERYAQKAFEFADAFCDLTTWTQRAHEFPVIYSRIMPWNVPDDQVNFNFDHFNGDAGRMMAAVYDWLYQALSQPHRDRIRGALLEKVVTRVRGDYEFHWWATAYRCNWCGVCNSGVGLAGLTLLKEHPQLTDIVAESYNRINSMFNELGEDGGWQEGGGYWNYGVHTSSFFADALKRLTNGKHNLFNNKRLKDNPVSFPLYLSLPGNKSLNFEDSGGYGLIGSPHLINKLATETKNEEAAWYRSNFLEKGDNIFDIIWPRPSSLGVPPKNPSKHFRTIDWWVMRTDFMNPNKVIVAGKAGKNDDPHHGHLDIGHFVVYWNKEYFIRDLGRSGYDEKYFDEARFEYPEAASSGHNTILVNGEQQISAKYYKQPYDYSIGGEVLSFQSSDKVDYVLMDPTKAYPNKELKKWRRSVVLKKPEVTLVLDEIKSTSNAEIKVRFHPGVEVEIYEKLVMLEGKNGKMALIPILNQKFEINQGRHTSQMVNGTEKFKWIDYFDIEVNSRKEITNLITLILPVKDFEEARQIVAAKSMKIEKNGSIKINLVKGEDDFEFFFEMKKEGLIYKK
;
A
#
# COMPACT_ATOMS: atom_id res chain seq x y z
N MET A 1 -38.56 19.47 38.30
CA MET A 1 -37.19 19.64 37.83
C MET A 1 -36.37 18.35 37.85
N PHE A 2 -36.76 17.29 38.58
CA PHE A 2 -36.09 15.99 38.63
C PHE A 2 -36.46 15.04 37.47
N ILE A 3 -37.69 15.10 36.97
CA ILE A 3 -38.20 14.23 35.90
C ILE A 3 -37.63 14.60 34.51
N LEU A 4 -37.28 15.87 34.26
CA LEU A 4 -36.67 16.31 33.01
C LEU A 4 -35.19 15.91 32.87
N LYS A 5 -34.47 15.62 33.97
CA LYS A 5 -33.08 15.15 33.94
C LYS A 5 -32.96 13.66 33.65
N ILE A 6 -33.94 12.85 34.06
CA ILE A 6 -33.96 11.40 33.82
C ILE A 6 -34.26 11.10 32.35
N ASN A 7 -35.14 11.86 31.69
CA ASN A 7 -35.45 11.70 30.27
C ASN A 7 -34.29 12.11 29.37
N LYS A 8 -33.44 13.07 29.76
CA LYS A 8 -32.22 13.39 29.00
C LYS A 8 -31.12 12.35 29.17
N LEU A 9 -31.01 11.74 30.36
CA LEU A 9 -30.02 10.64 30.57
C LEU A 9 -30.44 9.36 29.83
N LEU A 10 -31.72 9.04 29.80
CA LEU A 10 -32.24 7.92 29.01
C LEU A 10 -32.14 8.16 27.50
N SER A 11 -32.33 9.39 27.00
CA SER A 11 -32.14 9.73 25.61
C SER A 11 -30.67 9.67 25.17
N VAL A 12 -29.73 10.04 26.04
CA VAL A 12 -28.29 9.93 25.76
C VAL A 12 -27.83 8.48 25.81
N LEU A 13 -28.37 7.65 26.75
CA LEU A 13 -28.12 6.20 26.75
C LEU A 13 -28.76 5.49 25.54
N PHE A 14 -29.93 5.91 25.07
CA PHE A 14 -30.57 5.33 23.90
C PHE A 14 -29.90 5.81 22.58
N LEU A 15 -29.37 7.04 22.51
CA LEU A 15 -28.56 7.50 21.38
C LEU A 15 -27.17 6.83 21.35
N SER A 16 -26.56 6.54 22.50
CA SER A 16 -25.31 5.80 22.54
C SER A 16 -25.47 4.31 22.16
N LEU A 17 -26.65 3.73 22.38
CA LEU A 17 -26.99 2.36 21.94
C LEU A 17 -27.36 2.27 20.45
N ILE A 18 -27.81 3.37 19.82
CA ILE A 18 -28.14 3.41 18.37
C ILE A 18 -26.90 3.72 17.51
N LEU A 19 -25.83 4.32 18.07
CA LEU A 19 -24.57 4.56 17.38
C LEU A 19 -23.59 3.35 17.41
N HIS A 20 -23.98 2.23 18.05
CA HIS A 20 -23.29 0.94 17.99
C HIS A 20 -24.03 -0.06 17.10
N GLY A 21 -24.63 0.44 16.03
CA GLY A 21 -25.25 -0.39 15.00
C GLY A 21 -24.20 -1.18 14.21
N ASN A 22 -24.25 -2.52 14.31
CA ASN A 22 -23.46 -3.57 13.72
C ASN A 22 -22.15 -3.88 14.46
N SER A 23 -22.25 -4.24 15.75
CA SER A 23 -21.24 -5.12 16.32
C SER A 23 -21.40 -6.50 15.65
N PHE A 24 -20.61 -6.78 14.61
CA PHE A 24 -20.36 -8.17 14.24
C PHE A 24 -19.93 -8.88 15.53
N ALA A 25 -20.61 -9.95 15.89
CA ALA A 25 -20.27 -10.70 17.09
C ALA A 25 -18.78 -11.06 17.04
N GLN A 26 -18.01 -10.54 18.00
CA GLN A 26 -16.60 -10.86 18.09
C GLN A 26 -16.44 -12.35 18.35
N LEU A 27 -15.49 -12.99 17.69
CA LEU A 27 -15.15 -14.37 17.92
C LEU A 27 -14.60 -14.52 19.33
N SER A 28 -15.22 -15.37 20.13
CA SER A 28 -14.76 -15.65 21.48
C SER A 28 -13.81 -16.84 21.52
N LYS A 29 -13.04 -16.96 22.61
CA LYS A 29 -12.27 -18.18 22.92
C LYS A 29 -13.15 -19.43 22.82
N THR A 30 -14.34 -19.39 23.40
CA THR A 30 -15.30 -20.52 23.42
C THR A 30 -15.74 -20.92 22.01
N ASP A 31 -15.86 -19.98 21.07
CA ASP A 31 -16.21 -20.28 19.68
C ASP A 31 -15.07 -21.03 18.98
N VAL A 32 -13.82 -20.64 19.24
CA VAL A 32 -12.63 -21.33 18.73
C VAL A 32 -12.52 -22.72 19.34
N ASP A 33 -12.70 -22.85 20.66
CA ASP A 33 -12.69 -24.13 21.38
C ASP A 33 -13.71 -25.14 20.81
N LYS A 34 -14.90 -24.66 20.43
CA LYS A 34 -15.95 -25.49 19.81
C LYS A 34 -15.70 -25.80 18.34
N ALA A 35 -14.89 -25.00 17.66
CA ALA A 35 -14.66 -25.14 16.22
C ALA A 35 -13.47 -26.03 15.88
N ILE A 36 -12.48 -26.14 16.77
CA ILE A 36 -11.26 -26.93 16.58
C ILE A 36 -11.28 -28.13 17.52
N ASP A 37 -11.26 -29.35 16.94
CA ASP A 37 -11.00 -30.56 17.72
C ASP A 37 -9.48 -30.70 17.93
N ILE A 38 -9.00 -30.10 19.02
CA ILE A 38 -7.57 -30.10 19.39
C ILE A 38 -7.03 -31.52 19.60
N SER A 39 -7.86 -32.45 20.05
CA SER A 39 -7.45 -33.84 20.33
C SER A 39 -7.06 -34.60 19.04
N SER A 40 -7.64 -34.23 17.91
CA SER A 40 -7.40 -34.83 16.61
C SER A 40 -6.24 -34.19 15.83
N LEU A 41 -5.64 -33.11 16.33
CA LEU A 41 -4.57 -32.44 15.63
C LEU A 41 -3.30 -33.30 15.55
N GLU A 42 -2.81 -33.48 14.33
CA GLU A 42 -1.53 -34.16 14.04
C GLU A 42 -0.68 -33.31 13.10
N HIS A 43 0.51 -32.90 13.58
CA HIS A 43 1.46 -32.16 12.72
C HIS A 43 1.91 -32.94 11.50
N PRO A 44 2.04 -32.30 10.32
CA PRO A 44 1.70 -30.91 10.05
C PRO A 44 0.18 -30.71 9.89
N TYR A 45 -0.32 -29.56 10.28
CA TYR A 45 -1.73 -29.20 10.14
C TYR A 45 -2.01 -27.73 9.76
N LEU A 46 -1.04 -26.82 9.89
CA LEU A 46 -1.27 -25.40 9.60
C LEU A 46 -1.73 -25.16 8.17
N TYR A 47 -0.89 -25.47 7.19
CA TYR A 47 -1.14 -25.16 5.78
C TYR A 47 -1.51 -26.37 4.95
N PHE A 48 -1.20 -27.55 5.43
CA PHE A 48 -1.59 -28.83 4.87
C PHE A 48 -1.44 -29.94 5.92
N ASN A 49 -2.17 -31.03 5.76
CA ASN A 49 -2.05 -32.23 6.57
C ASN A 49 -1.48 -33.40 5.71
N LYS A 50 -1.35 -34.58 6.31
CA LYS A 50 -0.83 -35.80 5.63
C LYS A 50 -1.60 -36.15 4.36
N SER A 51 -2.91 -35.97 4.32
CA SER A 51 -3.71 -36.29 3.12
C SER A 51 -3.49 -35.27 2.02
N GLU A 52 -3.49 -33.99 2.34
CA GLU A 52 -3.28 -32.89 1.40
C GLU A 52 -1.84 -32.82 0.88
N LYS A 53 -0.86 -33.29 1.66
CA LYS A 53 0.53 -33.46 1.20
C LYS A 53 0.58 -34.30 -0.09
N LYS A 54 -0.26 -35.32 -0.23
CA LYS A 54 -0.33 -36.12 -1.47
C LYS A 54 -0.73 -35.29 -2.67
N GLU A 55 -1.68 -34.36 -2.48
CA GLU A 55 -2.10 -33.44 -3.54
C GLU A 55 -1.01 -32.42 -3.91
N LEU A 56 -0.23 -31.96 -2.91
CA LEU A 56 0.93 -31.09 -3.17
C LEU A 56 2.00 -31.81 -3.99
N LEU A 57 2.31 -33.07 -3.63
CA LEU A 57 3.27 -33.90 -4.38
C LEU A 57 2.80 -34.18 -5.81
N LYS A 58 1.51 -34.48 -5.99
CA LYS A 58 0.89 -34.64 -7.29
C LYS A 58 1.02 -33.36 -8.12
N ARG A 59 0.71 -32.20 -7.53
CA ARG A 59 0.85 -30.89 -8.19
C ARG A 59 2.30 -30.61 -8.59
N ILE A 60 3.26 -30.87 -7.72
CA ILE A 60 4.70 -30.74 -8.03
C ILE A 60 5.08 -31.61 -9.23
N SER A 61 4.48 -32.80 -9.40
CA SER A 61 4.78 -33.71 -10.51
C SER A 61 4.06 -33.38 -11.82
N GLU A 62 2.86 -32.81 -11.76
CA GLU A 62 1.98 -32.63 -12.92
C GLU A 62 1.90 -31.16 -13.41
N ASP A 63 2.05 -30.17 -12.52
CA ASP A 63 1.99 -28.76 -12.89
C ASP A 63 3.38 -28.19 -13.13
N GLN A 64 3.60 -27.64 -14.32
CA GLN A 64 4.91 -27.14 -14.75
C GLN A 64 5.44 -26.01 -13.85
N GLU A 65 4.58 -25.11 -13.38
CA GLU A 65 4.99 -24.00 -12.51
C GLU A 65 5.43 -24.51 -11.14
N SER A 66 4.63 -25.37 -10.52
CA SER A 66 4.96 -26.01 -9.25
C SER A 66 6.24 -26.85 -9.32
N ASN A 67 6.43 -27.56 -10.44
CA ASN A 67 7.67 -28.31 -10.71
C ASN A 67 8.89 -27.39 -10.80
N ASP A 68 8.79 -26.30 -11.54
CA ASP A 68 9.87 -25.34 -11.71
C ASP A 68 10.26 -24.69 -10.38
N ILE A 69 9.27 -24.29 -9.56
CA ILE A 69 9.50 -23.75 -8.21
C ILE A 69 10.21 -24.78 -7.35
N PHE A 70 9.71 -25.99 -7.30
CA PHE A 70 10.28 -27.06 -6.47
C PHE A 70 11.70 -27.43 -6.91
N ARG A 71 11.97 -27.49 -8.22
CA ARG A 71 13.31 -27.72 -8.78
C ARG A 71 14.29 -26.60 -8.41
N LYS A 72 13.89 -25.34 -8.52
CA LYS A 72 14.68 -24.19 -8.09
C LYS A 72 14.98 -24.25 -6.60
N LEU A 73 13.98 -24.57 -5.78
CA LEU A 73 14.14 -24.70 -4.33
C LEU A 73 15.13 -25.81 -3.97
N LYS A 74 15.05 -26.99 -4.63
CA LYS A 74 16.04 -28.08 -4.45
C LYS A 74 17.45 -27.69 -4.90
N ALA A 75 17.58 -26.90 -5.96
CA ALA A 75 18.87 -26.40 -6.40
C ALA A 75 19.49 -25.43 -5.36
N GLN A 76 18.68 -24.52 -4.83
CA GLN A 76 19.11 -23.59 -3.78
C GLN A 76 19.43 -24.30 -2.47
N ALA A 77 18.71 -25.36 -2.13
CA ALA A 77 18.96 -26.15 -0.95
C ALA A 77 20.37 -26.79 -0.94
N LYS A 78 20.98 -27.10 -2.10
CA LYS A 78 22.35 -27.56 -2.16
C LYS A 78 23.36 -26.54 -1.56
N VAL A 79 23.06 -25.25 -1.74
CA VAL A 79 23.85 -24.16 -1.15
C VAL A 79 23.59 -24.09 0.35
N TRP A 80 22.34 -24.12 0.79
CA TRP A 80 22.00 -24.04 2.21
C TRP A 80 22.54 -25.23 3.03
N MET A 81 22.57 -26.42 2.44
CA MET A 81 23.06 -27.64 3.09
C MET A 81 24.53 -27.55 3.49
N VAL A 82 25.35 -26.82 2.72
CA VAL A 82 26.80 -26.64 3.02
C VAL A 82 27.09 -25.27 3.65
N MET A 83 26.10 -24.38 3.70
CA MET A 83 26.25 -23.06 4.31
C MET A 83 26.43 -23.19 5.82
N PRO A 84 27.44 -22.53 6.42
CA PRO A 84 27.54 -22.45 7.86
C PRO A 84 26.34 -21.70 8.43
N VAL A 85 25.86 -22.17 9.58
CA VAL A 85 24.85 -21.44 10.35
C VAL A 85 25.52 -20.19 10.91
N ASP A 86 24.88 -19.03 10.72
CA ASP A 86 25.38 -17.80 11.33
C ASP A 86 25.05 -17.82 12.82
N LYS A 87 26.10 -17.83 13.65
CA LYS A 87 26.04 -17.81 15.12
C LYS A 87 26.47 -16.47 15.71
N ASN A 88 26.79 -15.49 14.85
CA ASN A 88 27.17 -14.16 15.29
C ASN A 88 25.94 -13.35 15.59
N ILE A 89 25.39 -13.55 16.80
CA ILE A 89 24.19 -12.86 17.26
C ILE A 89 24.43 -11.34 17.15
N PRO A 90 23.61 -10.60 16.36
CA PRO A 90 23.73 -9.16 16.29
C PRO A 90 23.47 -8.54 17.67
N ILE A 91 24.12 -7.43 17.95
CA ILE A 91 23.95 -6.71 19.22
C ILE A 91 22.48 -6.28 19.30
N GLN A 92 21.79 -6.80 20.30
CA GLN A 92 20.43 -6.44 20.63
C GLN A 92 20.42 -5.61 21.92
N GLY A 93 19.61 -4.60 21.98
CA GLY A 93 19.52 -3.75 23.17
C GLY A 93 18.66 -2.54 22.92
N LYS A 94 18.66 -1.63 23.86
CA LYS A 94 17.97 -0.35 23.72
C LYS A 94 18.45 0.33 22.44
N ASN A 95 17.52 0.60 21.57
CA ASN A 95 17.80 1.30 20.33
C ASN A 95 16.81 2.43 20.16
N THR A 96 17.35 3.61 20.20
CA THR A 96 16.65 4.80 19.76
C THR A 96 16.95 5.03 18.30
N ARG A 97 16.11 5.80 17.64
CA ARG A 97 16.32 6.23 16.25
C ARG A 97 17.66 6.92 16.04
N ALA A 98 18.13 7.67 17.04
CA ALA A 98 19.43 8.32 17.03
C ALA A 98 20.61 7.33 16.98
N ASN A 99 20.36 6.08 17.36
CA ASN A 99 21.38 5.03 17.49
C ASN A 99 21.18 3.88 16.48
N TRP A 100 20.65 4.13 15.30
CA TRP A 100 20.73 3.17 14.21
C TRP A 100 22.20 2.80 14.04
N SER A 101 22.56 1.61 14.52
CA SER A 101 23.94 1.22 14.52
C SER A 101 24.45 1.09 13.09
N GLU A 102 25.73 1.30 12.91
CA GLU A 102 26.40 1.03 11.64
C GLU A 102 26.17 -0.41 11.17
N GLU A 103 25.94 -1.34 12.11
CA GLU A 103 25.60 -2.73 11.85
C GLU A 103 24.21 -2.88 11.21
N ASP A 104 23.21 -2.14 11.67
CA ASP A 104 21.86 -2.16 11.08
C ASP A 104 21.86 -1.49 9.71
N ARG A 105 22.61 -0.38 9.56
CA ARG A 105 22.81 0.29 8.26
C ARG A 105 23.52 -0.63 7.25
N ASN A 106 24.43 -1.46 7.70
CA ASN A 106 25.12 -2.43 6.86
C ASN A 106 24.37 -3.75 6.64
N GLY A 107 23.14 -3.86 7.16
CA GLY A 107 22.28 -5.00 6.95
C GLY A 107 22.69 -6.28 7.68
N LYS A 108 23.56 -6.21 8.69
CA LYS A 108 24.02 -7.39 9.46
C LYS A 108 22.85 -8.07 10.18
N TYR A 109 21.98 -7.31 10.82
CA TYR A 109 20.79 -7.86 11.47
C TYR A 109 19.86 -8.52 10.47
N SER A 110 19.56 -7.81 9.37
CA SER A 110 18.74 -8.35 8.28
C SER A 110 19.37 -9.59 7.64
N GLY A 111 20.70 -9.63 7.53
CA GLY A 111 21.46 -10.79 7.05
C GLY A 111 21.31 -12.01 7.97
N TYR A 112 21.50 -11.83 9.27
CA TYR A 112 21.32 -12.87 10.28
C TYR A 112 19.89 -13.43 10.27
N TYR A 113 18.91 -12.54 10.26
CA TYR A 113 17.50 -12.86 10.22
C TYR A 113 17.15 -13.68 8.98
N LYS A 114 17.51 -13.18 7.78
CA LYS A 114 17.26 -13.87 6.52
C LYS A 114 17.96 -15.22 6.44
N THR A 115 19.27 -15.27 6.77
CA THR A 115 20.05 -16.49 6.65
C THR A 115 19.48 -17.60 7.52
N ASN A 116 19.18 -17.32 8.78
CA ASN A 116 18.76 -18.38 9.69
C ASN A 116 17.27 -18.71 9.54
N LEU A 117 16.39 -17.70 9.49
CA LEU A 117 14.95 -17.93 9.43
C LEU A 117 14.49 -18.44 8.06
N ASP A 118 14.90 -17.78 6.97
CA ASP A 118 14.45 -18.16 5.62
C ASP A 118 14.97 -19.56 5.24
N ASN A 119 16.21 -19.90 5.61
CA ASN A 119 16.77 -21.21 5.32
C ASN A 119 16.07 -22.30 6.13
N ALA A 120 15.79 -22.07 7.43
CA ALA A 120 15.04 -23.00 8.26
C ALA A 120 13.67 -23.29 7.64
N TYR A 121 12.96 -22.24 7.24
CA TYR A 121 11.63 -22.31 6.68
C TYR A 121 11.55 -23.11 5.37
N HIS A 122 12.44 -22.82 4.43
CA HIS A 122 12.45 -23.51 3.13
C HIS A 122 12.95 -24.96 3.23
N LEU A 123 13.93 -25.23 4.09
CA LEU A 123 14.40 -26.60 4.33
C LEU A 123 13.35 -27.45 5.06
N ALA A 124 12.57 -26.86 5.98
CA ALA A 124 11.46 -27.55 6.63
C ALA A 124 10.37 -27.95 5.63
N PHE A 125 10.04 -27.07 4.66
CA PHE A 125 9.16 -27.42 3.56
C PHE A 125 9.72 -28.55 2.68
N LEU A 126 11.00 -28.49 2.33
CA LEU A 126 11.67 -29.56 1.57
C LEU A 126 11.63 -30.90 2.30
N TYR A 127 11.88 -30.90 3.62
CA TYR A 127 11.70 -32.11 4.41
C TYR A 127 10.30 -32.70 4.25
N GLN A 128 9.27 -31.86 4.35
CA GLN A 128 7.90 -32.32 4.17
C GLN A 128 7.64 -32.91 2.79
N MET A 129 8.20 -32.33 1.73
CA MET A 129 7.95 -32.79 0.35
C MET A 129 8.81 -33.98 -0.05
N THR A 130 9.99 -34.16 0.53
CA THR A 130 10.94 -35.23 0.15
C THR A 130 11.02 -36.39 1.14
N GLY A 131 10.74 -36.14 2.42
CA GLY A 131 11.00 -37.10 3.50
C GLY A 131 12.48 -37.24 3.87
N GLU A 132 13.38 -36.43 3.31
CA GLU A 132 14.82 -36.54 3.55
C GLU A 132 15.20 -35.88 4.88
N GLU A 133 15.52 -36.68 5.89
CA GLU A 133 15.86 -36.25 7.26
C GLU A 133 17.00 -35.20 7.31
N ARG A 134 17.93 -35.23 6.36
CA ARG A 134 19.01 -34.24 6.29
C ARG A 134 18.50 -32.79 6.19
N TYR A 135 17.37 -32.59 5.50
CA TYR A 135 16.74 -31.26 5.42
C TYR A 135 16.16 -30.84 6.76
N ALA A 136 15.55 -31.77 7.50
CA ALA A 136 15.01 -31.48 8.82
C ALA A 136 16.13 -31.13 9.83
N GLN A 137 17.24 -31.88 9.80
CA GLN A 137 18.40 -31.62 10.66
C GLN A 137 18.98 -30.24 10.38
N LYS A 138 19.22 -29.91 9.11
CA LYS A 138 19.80 -28.61 8.74
C LYS A 138 18.84 -27.46 9.00
N ALA A 139 17.53 -27.65 8.77
CA ALA A 139 16.50 -26.68 9.11
C ALA A 139 16.49 -26.37 10.62
N PHE A 140 16.62 -27.41 11.44
CA PHE A 140 16.69 -27.22 12.89
C PHE A 140 17.96 -26.46 13.32
N GLU A 141 19.14 -26.73 12.74
CA GLU A 141 20.35 -25.98 13.04
C GLU A 141 20.17 -24.46 12.82
N PHE A 142 19.54 -24.07 11.72
CA PHE A 142 19.23 -22.66 11.42
C PHE A 142 18.16 -22.10 12.38
N ALA A 143 17.09 -22.87 12.64
CA ALA A 143 16.02 -22.45 13.55
C ALA A 143 16.54 -22.29 15.00
N ASP A 144 17.42 -23.18 15.45
CA ASP A 144 18.01 -23.12 16.78
C ASP A 144 18.86 -21.85 16.96
N ALA A 145 19.71 -21.54 15.99
CA ALA A 145 20.48 -20.29 15.99
C ALA A 145 19.54 -19.06 16.00
N PHE A 146 18.41 -19.10 15.26
CA PHE A 146 17.43 -18.03 15.32
C PHE A 146 16.73 -17.91 16.68
N CYS A 147 16.56 -19.03 17.40
CA CYS A 147 16.05 -19.02 18.76
C CYS A 147 17.02 -18.41 19.79
N ASP A 148 18.33 -18.27 19.48
CA ASP A 148 19.30 -17.63 20.37
C ASP A 148 19.14 -16.12 20.47
N LEU A 149 18.42 -15.47 19.53
CA LEU A 149 18.09 -14.05 19.63
C LEU A 149 17.30 -13.79 20.92
N THR A 150 17.63 -12.73 21.66
CA THR A 150 16.91 -12.34 22.87
C THR A 150 15.47 -11.91 22.53
N THR A 151 15.30 -11.23 21.39
CA THR A 151 13.99 -10.84 20.85
C THR A 151 14.01 -11.03 19.34
N TRP A 152 12.81 -11.17 18.73
CA TRP A 152 12.67 -11.14 17.28
C TRP A 152 12.28 -9.75 16.76
N THR A 153 12.13 -8.78 17.64
CA THR A 153 11.95 -7.38 17.29
C THR A 153 13.20 -6.86 16.59
N GLN A 154 13.04 -6.16 15.48
CA GLN A 154 14.17 -5.47 14.87
C GLN A 154 14.63 -4.35 15.79
N ARG A 155 15.94 -4.20 15.94
CA ARG A 155 16.51 -3.26 16.88
C ARG A 155 16.01 -1.82 16.71
N ALA A 156 15.81 -1.36 15.48
CA ALA A 156 15.27 -0.03 15.17
C ALA A 156 13.80 0.17 15.58
N HIS A 157 13.08 -0.90 15.91
CA HIS A 157 11.67 -0.89 16.30
C HIS A 157 11.44 -1.33 17.75
N GLU A 158 12.46 -1.33 18.57
CA GLU A 158 12.34 -1.62 20.01
C GLU A 158 11.83 -0.39 20.76
N PHE A 159 10.57 -0.39 21.14
CA PHE A 159 9.92 0.71 21.87
C PHE A 159 9.34 0.23 23.18
N PRO A 160 9.14 1.11 24.16
CA PRO A 160 8.35 0.78 25.32
C PRO A 160 6.91 0.52 24.89
N VAL A 161 6.20 -0.24 25.70
CA VAL A 161 4.75 -0.29 25.63
C VAL A 161 4.24 1.13 25.90
N ILE A 162 3.57 1.74 24.96
CA ILE A 162 3.05 3.08 25.11
C ILE A 162 1.59 3.16 24.79
N TYR A 163 1.00 4.13 25.48
CA TYR A 163 -0.42 4.42 25.41
C TYR A 163 -0.83 5.19 24.15
N SER A 164 0.13 5.52 23.27
CA SER A 164 -0.14 6.17 22.00
C SER A 164 -0.52 5.14 20.94
N ARG A 165 -1.67 5.31 20.29
CA ARG A 165 -2.12 4.50 19.15
C ARG A 165 -1.50 4.91 17.82
N ILE A 166 -0.63 5.90 17.84
CA ILE A 166 0.16 6.37 16.71
C ILE A 166 1.60 5.93 16.94
N MET A 167 2.34 5.77 15.86
CA MET A 167 3.74 5.36 15.83
C MET A 167 4.56 6.00 16.95
N PRO A 168 5.13 5.20 17.86
CA PRO A 168 5.78 5.70 19.08
C PRO A 168 7.25 6.07 18.87
N TRP A 169 7.55 6.77 17.81
CA TRP A 169 8.93 6.99 17.38
C TRP A 169 9.75 7.94 18.28
N ASN A 170 9.13 8.74 19.12
CA ASN A 170 9.78 9.74 19.96
C ASN A 170 9.73 9.38 21.46
N VAL A 171 10.14 8.16 21.79
CA VAL A 171 10.14 7.70 23.18
C VAL A 171 11.51 7.87 23.79
N PRO A 172 11.62 8.41 25.02
CA PRO A 172 12.88 8.51 25.75
C PRO A 172 13.59 7.16 25.90
N ASP A 173 14.91 7.15 25.83
CA ASP A 173 15.75 5.94 25.89
C ASP A 173 15.56 5.10 27.15
N ASP A 174 15.28 5.73 28.29
CA ASP A 174 15.04 5.09 29.56
C ASP A 174 13.70 4.35 29.65
N GLN A 175 12.81 4.59 28.69
CA GLN A 175 11.50 3.95 28.58
C GLN A 175 11.47 2.81 27.56
N VAL A 176 12.55 2.57 26.81
CA VAL A 176 12.60 1.50 25.82
C VAL A 176 12.65 0.13 26.47
N ASN A 177 11.73 -0.74 26.09
CA ASN A 177 11.78 -2.15 26.38
C ASN A 177 11.62 -2.97 25.09
N PHE A 178 11.80 -4.29 25.16
CA PHE A 178 11.62 -5.18 24.02
C PHE A 178 10.13 -5.30 23.67
N ASN A 179 9.67 -4.48 22.75
CA ASN A 179 8.32 -4.47 22.25
C ASN A 179 8.12 -5.52 21.14
N PHE A 180 6.95 -5.54 20.55
CA PHE A 180 6.59 -6.42 19.45
C PHE A 180 6.35 -5.61 18.19
N ASP A 181 7.06 -5.92 17.11
CA ASP A 181 6.95 -5.26 15.82
C ASP A 181 6.56 -6.22 14.68
N HIS A 182 6.52 -5.71 13.45
CA HIS A 182 6.19 -6.54 12.29
C HIS A 182 7.22 -7.65 12.01
N PHE A 183 8.49 -7.50 12.42
CA PHE A 183 9.48 -8.58 12.31
C PHE A 183 9.15 -9.74 13.25
N ASN A 184 8.65 -9.47 14.46
CA ASN A 184 8.11 -10.52 15.34
C ASN A 184 6.92 -11.23 14.68
N GLY A 185 6.03 -10.46 14.00
CA GLY A 185 4.91 -11.01 13.26
C GLY A 185 5.36 -11.99 12.17
N ASP A 186 6.29 -11.56 11.32
CA ASP A 186 6.85 -12.41 10.25
C ASP A 186 7.63 -13.62 10.81
N ALA A 187 8.46 -13.40 11.84
CA ALA A 187 9.18 -14.48 12.50
C ALA A 187 8.24 -15.50 13.15
N GLY A 188 7.20 -15.02 13.84
CA GLY A 188 6.18 -15.86 14.45
C GLY A 188 5.49 -16.75 13.43
N ARG A 189 5.09 -16.18 12.28
CA ARG A 189 4.49 -16.91 11.16
C ARG A 189 5.42 -17.99 10.60
N MET A 190 6.67 -17.64 10.32
CA MET A 190 7.62 -18.57 9.71
C MET A 190 8.06 -19.66 10.68
N MET A 191 8.36 -19.31 11.93
CA MET A 191 8.77 -20.27 12.96
C MET A 191 7.60 -21.19 13.37
N ALA A 192 6.34 -20.70 13.32
CA ALA A 192 5.17 -21.55 13.47
C ALA A 192 5.11 -22.65 12.41
N ALA A 193 5.36 -22.31 11.14
CA ALA A 193 5.45 -23.28 10.06
C ALA A 193 6.66 -24.23 10.22
N VAL A 194 7.83 -23.72 10.60
CA VAL A 194 9.00 -24.55 10.89
C VAL A 194 8.69 -25.58 11.98
N TYR A 195 8.07 -25.15 13.08
CA TYR A 195 7.66 -26.06 14.16
C TYR A 195 6.67 -27.13 13.67
N ASP A 196 5.63 -26.70 12.96
CA ASP A 196 4.61 -27.61 12.42
C ASP A 196 5.19 -28.65 11.45
N TRP A 197 6.04 -28.20 10.52
CA TRP A 197 6.62 -29.08 9.49
C TRP A 197 7.73 -29.99 10.00
N LEU A 198 8.49 -29.59 11.02
CA LEU A 198 9.57 -30.39 11.58
C LEU A 198 9.14 -31.27 12.75
N TYR A 199 7.93 -31.10 13.28
CA TYR A 199 7.47 -31.71 14.54
C TYR A 199 7.80 -33.21 14.64
N GLN A 200 7.55 -33.98 13.59
CA GLN A 200 7.77 -35.43 13.59
C GLN A 200 9.26 -35.81 13.52
N ALA A 201 10.13 -34.99 12.91
CA ALA A 201 11.57 -35.24 12.82
C ALA A 201 12.34 -34.79 14.05
N LEU A 202 11.77 -33.92 14.86
CA LEU A 202 12.45 -33.34 16.01
C LEU A 202 12.34 -34.23 17.25
N SER A 203 13.44 -34.35 18.00
CA SER A 203 13.44 -34.88 19.37
C SER A 203 12.64 -33.96 20.31
N GLN A 204 12.22 -34.48 21.47
CA GLN A 204 11.49 -33.68 22.44
C GLN A 204 12.25 -32.41 22.86
N PRO A 205 13.56 -32.44 23.21
CA PRO A 205 14.31 -31.23 23.51
C PRO A 205 14.34 -30.21 22.37
N HIS A 206 14.42 -30.65 21.12
CA HIS A 206 14.42 -29.77 19.97
C HIS A 206 13.04 -29.12 19.75
N ARG A 207 11.94 -29.86 19.94
CA ARG A 207 10.59 -29.30 19.96
C ARG A 207 10.43 -28.25 21.05
N ASP A 208 10.89 -28.57 22.27
CA ASP A 208 10.85 -27.67 23.43
C ASP A 208 11.57 -26.35 23.17
N ARG A 209 12.70 -26.41 22.46
CA ARG A 209 13.47 -25.24 22.08
C ARG A 209 12.69 -24.26 21.18
N ILE A 210 12.11 -24.75 20.07
CA ILE A 210 11.34 -23.89 19.15
C ILE A 210 10.03 -23.45 19.80
N ARG A 211 9.34 -24.37 20.49
CA ARG A 211 8.11 -24.05 21.22
C ARG A 211 8.34 -22.96 22.27
N GLY A 212 9.42 -23.09 23.05
CA GLY A 212 9.80 -22.11 24.06
C GLY A 212 10.04 -20.73 23.46
N ALA A 213 10.74 -20.67 22.32
CA ALA A 213 10.99 -19.40 21.62
C ALA A 213 9.69 -18.77 21.08
N LEU A 214 8.78 -19.55 20.50
CA LEU A 214 7.46 -19.07 20.06
C LEU A 214 6.62 -18.52 21.23
N LEU A 215 6.59 -19.25 22.36
CA LEU A 215 5.89 -18.80 23.55
C LEU A 215 6.49 -17.52 24.12
N GLU A 216 7.81 -17.47 24.31
CA GLU A 216 8.49 -16.33 24.93
C GLU A 216 8.49 -15.08 24.05
N LYS A 217 8.85 -15.24 22.75
CA LYS A 217 9.14 -14.10 21.87
C LYS A 217 7.94 -13.62 21.06
N VAL A 218 6.86 -14.43 21.01
CA VAL A 218 5.64 -14.08 20.27
C VAL A 218 4.45 -14.03 21.24
N VAL A 219 4.01 -15.15 21.80
CA VAL A 219 2.75 -15.26 22.53
C VAL A 219 2.77 -14.45 23.83
N THR A 220 3.78 -14.65 24.66
CA THR A 220 3.87 -13.99 26.00
C THR A 220 4.07 -12.49 25.86
N ARG A 221 4.69 -12.03 24.76
CA ARG A 221 4.91 -10.61 24.49
C ARG A 221 3.61 -9.82 24.31
N VAL A 222 2.54 -10.46 23.88
CA VAL A 222 1.26 -9.79 23.58
C VAL A 222 0.14 -10.23 24.50
N ARG A 223 0.21 -11.43 25.10
CA ARG A 223 -0.86 -11.95 25.93
C ARG A 223 -0.97 -11.19 27.24
N GLY A 224 -2.13 -10.59 27.47
CA GLY A 224 -2.39 -9.72 28.62
C GLY A 224 -2.15 -8.24 28.35
N ASP A 225 -1.29 -7.90 27.40
CA ASP A 225 -0.92 -6.52 27.05
C ASP A 225 -1.32 -6.14 25.61
N TYR A 226 -2.17 -6.91 24.98
CA TYR A 226 -2.53 -6.77 23.56
C TYR A 226 -3.04 -5.36 23.23
N GLU A 227 -3.82 -4.77 24.09
CA GLU A 227 -4.41 -3.43 23.91
C GLU A 227 -3.39 -2.30 23.99
N PHE A 228 -2.23 -2.54 24.61
CA PHE A 228 -1.17 -1.55 24.74
C PHE A 228 -0.23 -1.52 23.52
N HIS A 229 -0.29 -2.52 22.66
CA HIS A 229 0.44 -2.49 21.40
C HIS A 229 -0.31 -1.62 20.38
N TRP A 230 0.27 -0.52 19.98
CA TRP A 230 -0.35 0.45 19.07
C TRP A 230 -0.89 -0.20 17.78
N TRP A 231 -0.14 -1.14 17.21
CA TRP A 231 -0.51 -1.84 15.97
C TRP A 231 -1.74 -2.76 16.16
N ALA A 232 -2.02 -3.19 17.36
CA ALA A 232 -3.12 -4.11 17.63
C ALA A 232 -4.49 -3.51 17.31
N THR A 233 -4.63 -2.19 17.41
CA THR A 233 -5.87 -1.45 17.09
C THR A 233 -5.71 -0.44 15.97
N ALA A 234 -4.54 -0.37 15.33
CA ALA A 234 -4.30 0.46 14.15
C ALA A 234 -4.84 -0.24 12.90
N TYR A 235 -6.16 -0.39 12.82
CA TYR A 235 -6.83 -1.18 11.78
C TYR A 235 -6.61 -0.62 10.36
N ARG A 236 -6.23 0.64 10.24
CA ARG A 236 -5.87 1.28 8.96
C ARG A 236 -4.38 1.16 8.62
N CYS A 237 -3.63 0.35 9.36
CA CYS A 237 -2.21 0.10 9.16
C CYS A 237 -1.93 -1.37 8.87
N ASN A 238 -1.05 -1.63 7.91
CA ASN A 238 -0.61 -2.98 7.55
C ASN A 238 -0.05 -3.78 8.74
N TRP A 239 0.57 -3.13 9.72
CA TRP A 239 1.12 -3.76 10.92
C TRP A 239 0.05 -4.53 11.71
N CYS A 240 -1.19 -4.07 11.72
CA CYS A 240 -2.28 -4.80 12.33
C CYS A 240 -2.42 -6.22 11.75
N GLY A 241 -2.39 -6.33 10.42
CA GLY A 241 -2.45 -7.62 9.74
C GLY A 241 -1.21 -8.47 9.98
N VAL A 242 -0.02 -7.88 9.84
CA VAL A 242 1.27 -8.58 9.96
C VAL A 242 1.47 -9.15 11.36
N CYS A 243 1.36 -8.30 12.39
CA CYS A 243 1.62 -8.70 13.77
C CYS A 243 0.58 -9.73 14.25
N ASN A 244 -0.72 -9.45 14.04
CA ASN A 244 -1.78 -10.35 14.45
C ASN A 244 -1.73 -11.70 13.71
N SER A 245 -1.31 -11.73 12.45
CA SER A 245 -1.13 -12.99 11.72
C SER A 245 -0.04 -13.86 12.35
N GLY A 246 1.11 -13.27 12.69
CA GLY A 246 2.20 -14.01 13.35
C GLY A 246 1.81 -14.53 14.71
N VAL A 247 1.13 -13.71 15.52
CA VAL A 247 0.63 -14.08 16.85
C VAL A 247 -0.41 -15.21 16.74
N GLY A 248 -1.37 -15.06 15.84
CA GLY A 248 -2.41 -16.07 15.63
C GLY A 248 -1.87 -17.40 15.12
N LEU A 249 -0.90 -17.40 14.21
CA LEU A 249 -0.25 -18.61 13.71
C LEU A 249 0.62 -19.29 14.75
N ALA A 250 1.34 -18.54 15.60
CA ALA A 250 2.03 -19.08 16.74
C ALA A 250 1.03 -19.74 17.74
N GLY A 251 -0.11 -19.09 17.97
CA GLY A 251 -1.20 -19.67 18.77
C GLY A 251 -1.72 -20.97 18.17
N LEU A 252 -2.08 -20.96 16.88
CA LEU A 252 -2.63 -22.14 16.19
C LEU A 252 -1.66 -23.33 16.20
N THR A 253 -0.37 -23.10 15.91
CA THR A 253 0.61 -24.20 15.83
C THR A 253 0.90 -24.86 17.17
N LEU A 254 0.64 -24.17 18.26
CA LEU A 254 0.90 -24.65 19.63
C LEU A 254 -0.35 -25.22 20.34
N LEU A 255 -1.52 -25.26 19.69
CA LEU A 255 -2.77 -25.66 20.32
C LEU A 255 -2.74 -27.07 20.93
N LYS A 256 -1.98 -27.97 20.34
CA LYS A 256 -1.87 -29.35 20.83
C LYS A 256 -1.25 -29.43 22.21
N GLU A 257 -0.22 -28.62 22.47
CA GLU A 257 0.47 -28.57 23.77
C GLU A 257 -0.09 -27.48 24.69
N HIS A 258 -0.68 -26.43 24.10
CA HIS A 258 -1.19 -25.26 24.80
C HIS A 258 -2.62 -24.89 24.36
N PRO A 259 -3.63 -25.73 24.66
CA PRO A 259 -5.01 -25.54 24.21
C PRO A 259 -5.65 -24.21 24.66
N GLN A 260 -5.13 -23.59 25.73
CA GLN A 260 -5.61 -22.28 26.20
C GLN A 260 -5.34 -21.15 25.22
N LEU A 261 -4.44 -21.32 24.22
CA LEU A 261 -4.10 -20.29 23.23
C LEU A 261 -5.20 -20.02 22.19
N THR A 262 -6.34 -20.68 22.31
CA THR A 262 -7.55 -20.33 21.54
C THR A 262 -8.04 -18.91 21.84
N ASP A 263 -7.67 -18.31 23.00
CA ASP A 263 -7.90 -16.89 23.29
C ASP A 263 -7.10 -15.97 22.34
N ILE A 264 -5.81 -16.25 22.13
CA ILE A 264 -4.94 -15.52 21.21
C ILE A 264 -5.41 -15.68 19.75
N VAL A 265 -5.89 -16.86 19.39
CA VAL A 265 -6.46 -17.11 18.06
C VAL A 265 -7.71 -16.26 17.82
N ALA A 266 -8.61 -16.18 18.81
CA ALA A 266 -9.82 -15.36 18.74
C ALA A 266 -9.48 -13.87 18.61
N GLU A 267 -8.54 -13.37 19.43
CA GLU A 267 -8.06 -11.98 19.34
C GLU A 267 -7.46 -11.65 17.96
N SER A 268 -6.59 -12.50 17.46
CA SER A 268 -5.98 -12.32 16.14
C SER A 268 -7.04 -12.27 15.03
N TYR A 269 -8.05 -13.15 15.08
CA TYR A 269 -9.17 -13.14 14.15
C TYR A 269 -9.92 -11.80 14.19
N ASN A 270 -10.30 -11.34 15.37
CA ASN A 270 -11.10 -10.13 15.54
C ASN A 270 -10.36 -8.89 15.00
N ARG A 271 -9.07 -8.78 15.28
CA ARG A 271 -8.25 -7.65 14.86
C ARG A 271 -8.00 -7.64 13.34
N ILE A 272 -7.68 -8.78 12.75
CA ILE A 272 -7.54 -8.92 11.30
C ILE A 272 -8.87 -8.65 10.59
N ASN A 273 -9.99 -9.15 11.14
CA ASN A 273 -11.32 -8.86 10.61
C ASN A 273 -11.65 -7.36 10.66
N SER A 274 -11.25 -6.68 11.74
CA SER A 274 -11.40 -5.22 11.87
C SER A 274 -10.52 -4.48 10.85
N MET A 275 -9.29 -4.93 10.60
CA MET A 275 -8.45 -4.38 9.53
C MET A 275 -9.10 -4.57 8.14
N PHE A 276 -9.66 -5.74 7.86
CA PHE A 276 -10.36 -5.96 6.59
C PHE A 276 -11.62 -5.10 6.45
N ASN A 277 -12.26 -4.70 7.55
CA ASN A 277 -13.38 -3.76 7.53
C ASN A 277 -12.95 -2.33 7.17
N GLU A 278 -11.66 -1.98 7.34
CA GLU A 278 -11.10 -0.70 6.91
C GLU A 278 -10.71 -0.66 5.42
N LEU A 279 -10.69 -1.81 4.73
CA LEU A 279 -10.68 -1.81 3.28
C LEU A 279 -11.91 -1.05 2.79
N GLY A 280 -11.74 -0.15 1.85
CA GLY A 280 -12.84 0.62 1.29
C GLY A 280 -13.94 -0.28 0.72
N GLU A 281 -15.17 0.24 0.63
CA GLU A 281 -16.28 -0.47 -0.04
C GLU A 281 -15.98 -0.83 -1.49
N ASP A 282 -15.00 -0.16 -2.05
CA ASP A 282 -14.47 -0.31 -3.40
C ASP A 282 -13.08 -0.96 -3.44
N GLY A 283 -12.56 -1.36 -2.27
CA GLY A 283 -11.27 -2.01 -2.09
C GLY A 283 -10.09 -1.06 -1.86
N GLY A 284 -10.31 0.26 -1.80
CA GLY A 284 -9.26 1.24 -1.58
C GLY A 284 -8.52 1.07 -0.24
N TRP A 285 -7.21 1.35 -0.23
CA TRP A 285 -6.37 1.28 0.96
C TRP A 285 -5.42 2.49 1.03
N GLN A 286 -5.49 3.25 2.13
CA GLN A 286 -4.85 4.56 2.26
C GLN A 286 -3.31 4.53 2.34
N GLU A 287 -2.70 3.43 2.77
CA GLU A 287 -1.23 3.32 2.84
C GLU A 287 -0.56 3.05 1.48
N GLY A 288 -1.36 2.90 0.41
CA GLY A 288 -0.84 2.56 -0.91
C GLY A 288 -0.71 1.07 -1.19
N GLY A 289 -0.38 0.74 -2.46
CA GLY A 289 -0.43 -0.63 -2.96
C GLY A 289 0.55 -1.59 -2.31
N GLY A 290 1.76 -1.13 -1.98
CA GLY A 290 2.78 -1.95 -1.32
C GLY A 290 2.32 -2.44 0.04
N TYR A 291 1.74 -1.57 0.84
CA TYR A 291 1.27 -1.88 2.19
C TYR A 291 -0.07 -2.62 2.19
N TRP A 292 -0.94 -2.38 1.20
CA TRP A 292 -2.08 -3.26 0.95
C TRP A 292 -1.62 -4.71 0.78
N ASN A 293 -0.62 -4.91 -0.10
CA ASN A 293 -0.07 -6.26 -0.32
C ASN A 293 0.50 -6.84 0.98
N TYR A 294 1.28 -6.09 1.73
CA TYR A 294 1.92 -6.59 2.95
C TYR A 294 0.88 -6.99 4.01
N GLY A 295 -0.09 -6.13 4.30
CA GLY A 295 -1.13 -6.39 5.29
C GLY A 295 -2.07 -7.54 4.90
N VAL A 296 -2.62 -7.52 3.68
CA VAL A 296 -3.55 -8.56 3.19
C VAL A 296 -2.83 -9.89 2.99
N HIS A 297 -1.61 -9.88 2.45
CA HIS A 297 -0.83 -11.09 2.22
C HIS A 297 -0.53 -11.83 3.52
N THR A 298 0.04 -11.14 4.51
CA THR A 298 0.39 -11.78 5.78
C THR A 298 -0.86 -12.24 6.54
N SER A 299 -1.94 -11.48 6.52
CA SER A 299 -3.22 -11.88 7.09
C SER A 299 -3.81 -13.12 6.44
N SER A 300 -3.57 -13.33 5.13
CA SER A 300 -4.09 -14.48 4.39
C SER A 300 -3.49 -15.81 4.88
N PHE A 301 -2.28 -15.83 5.42
CA PHE A 301 -1.69 -17.05 6.00
C PHE A 301 -2.47 -17.51 7.25
N PHE A 302 -2.79 -16.58 8.15
CA PHE A 302 -3.60 -16.91 9.32
C PHE A 302 -5.04 -17.25 8.94
N ALA A 303 -5.62 -16.49 8.00
CA ALA A 303 -6.97 -16.73 7.51
C ALA A 303 -7.13 -18.15 6.92
N ASP A 304 -6.14 -18.60 6.13
CA ASP A 304 -6.14 -19.94 5.57
C ASP A 304 -6.01 -21.03 6.66
N ALA A 305 -5.03 -20.89 7.54
CA ALA A 305 -4.82 -21.86 8.61
C ALA A 305 -6.04 -21.99 9.54
N LEU A 306 -6.63 -20.88 9.97
CA LEU A 306 -7.83 -20.88 10.82
C LEU A 306 -9.04 -21.47 10.10
N LYS A 307 -9.29 -21.08 8.84
CA LYS A 307 -10.36 -21.64 8.01
C LYS A 307 -10.26 -23.17 7.95
N ARG A 308 -9.05 -23.68 7.70
CA ARG A 308 -8.79 -25.13 7.57
C ARG A 308 -9.07 -25.86 8.89
N LEU A 309 -8.50 -25.37 10.00
CA LEU A 309 -8.64 -25.99 11.31
C LEU A 309 -10.07 -25.94 11.86
N THR A 310 -10.86 -24.97 11.43
CA THR A 310 -12.28 -24.83 11.82
C THR A 310 -13.25 -25.40 10.78
N ASN A 311 -12.78 -26.14 9.79
CA ASN A 311 -13.60 -26.68 8.69
C ASN A 311 -14.48 -25.60 8.02
N GLY A 312 -13.94 -24.41 7.85
CA GLY A 312 -14.60 -23.27 7.21
C GLY A 312 -15.57 -22.48 8.10
N LYS A 313 -15.77 -22.86 9.39
CA LYS A 313 -16.66 -22.12 10.29
C LYS A 313 -16.20 -20.68 10.52
N HIS A 314 -14.90 -20.47 10.68
CA HIS A 314 -14.29 -19.14 10.85
C HIS A 314 -13.41 -18.82 9.65
N ASN A 315 -13.99 -18.12 8.68
CA ASN A 315 -13.37 -17.82 7.40
C ASN A 315 -13.29 -16.31 7.14
N LEU A 316 -12.11 -15.74 7.35
CA LEU A 316 -11.83 -14.31 7.12
C LEU A 316 -11.96 -13.89 5.65
N PHE A 317 -11.82 -14.82 4.69
CA PHE A 317 -12.07 -14.52 3.28
C PHE A 317 -13.56 -14.23 2.98
N ASN A 318 -14.46 -14.52 3.92
CA ASN A 318 -15.87 -14.10 3.85
C ASN A 318 -16.11 -12.70 4.37
N ASN A 319 -15.07 -11.98 4.89
CA ASN A 319 -15.21 -10.56 5.21
C ASN A 319 -15.73 -9.82 3.99
N LYS A 320 -16.80 -9.06 4.16
CA LYS A 320 -17.54 -8.45 3.02
C LYS A 320 -16.64 -7.56 2.16
N ARG A 321 -15.80 -6.72 2.78
CA ARG A 321 -14.92 -5.79 2.07
C ARG A 321 -13.91 -6.52 1.21
N LEU A 322 -13.22 -7.52 1.81
CA LEU A 322 -12.25 -8.33 1.10
C LEU A 322 -12.90 -9.20 0.02
N LYS A 323 -14.05 -9.82 0.33
CA LYS A 323 -14.73 -10.72 -0.61
C LYS A 323 -15.27 -10.00 -1.85
N ASP A 324 -15.86 -8.82 -1.65
CA ASP A 324 -16.46 -8.05 -2.75
C ASP A 324 -15.39 -7.41 -3.65
N ASN A 325 -14.22 -7.08 -3.10
CA ASN A 325 -13.14 -6.37 -3.81
C ASN A 325 -11.74 -6.97 -3.53
N PRO A 326 -11.52 -8.26 -3.76
CA PRO A 326 -10.30 -8.94 -3.33
C PRO A 326 -9.03 -8.41 -4.01
N VAL A 327 -9.14 -7.84 -5.20
CA VAL A 327 -8.01 -7.33 -5.99
C VAL A 327 -8.29 -5.99 -6.64
N SER A 328 -9.39 -5.33 -6.31
CA SER A 328 -9.76 -4.07 -6.95
C SER A 328 -8.63 -3.04 -6.85
N PHE A 329 -8.03 -2.88 -5.68
CA PHE A 329 -6.94 -1.91 -5.48
C PHE A 329 -5.69 -2.27 -6.28
N PRO A 330 -5.05 -3.44 -6.12
CA PRO A 330 -3.87 -3.80 -6.91
C PRO A 330 -4.11 -3.80 -8.42
N LEU A 331 -5.27 -4.26 -8.88
CA LEU A 331 -5.61 -4.31 -10.28
C LEU A 331 -5.65 -2.93 -10.93
N TYR A 332 -6.37 -1.97 -10.31
CA TYR A 332 -6.50 -0.63 -10.88
C TYR A 332 -5.24 0.22 -10.72
N LEU A 333 -4.38 -0.08 -9.74
CA LEU A 333 -3.08 0.58 -9.61
C LEU A 333 -2.01 0.00 -10.54
N SER A 334 -2.25 -1.17 -11.13
CA SER A 334 -1.29 -1.81 -12.06
C SER A 334 -1.26 -1.10 -13.41
N LEU A 335 -0.06 -1.02 -13.98
CA LEU A 335 0.25 -0.34 -15.24
C LEU A 335 0.90 -1.31 -16.22
N PRO A 336 0.73 -1.12 -17.54
CA PRO A 336 1.46 -1.91 -18.54
C PRO A 336 2.98 -1.84 -18.34
N GLY A 337 3.68 -2.94 -18.59
CA GLY A 337 5.15 -2.98 -18.47
C GLY A 337 5.65 -3.33 -17.06
N ASN A 338 4.88 -4.09 -16.30
CA ASN A 338 5.24 -4.57 -14.95
C ASN A 338 5.54 -3.44 -13.97
N LYS A 339 4.66 -2.44 -13.93
CA LYS A 339 4.72 -1.27 -13.05
C LYS A 339 3.41 -1.06 -12.32
N SER A 340 3.43 -0.23 -11.30
CA SER A 340 2.23 0.21 -10.58
C SER A 340 2.31 1.70 -10.26
N LEU A 341 1.14 2.30 -9.97
CA LEU A 341 1.08 3.63 -9.36
C LEU A 341 1.79 3.59 -8.00
N ASN A 342 2.64 4.56 -7.76
CA ASN A 342 3.54 4.61 -6.60
C ASN A 342 3.14 5.69 -5.57
N PHE A 343 1.85 5.96 -5.46
CA PHE A 343 1.33 6.90 -4.47
C PHE A 343 1.69 6.48 -3.05
N GLU A 344 1.87 7.45 -2.17
CA GLU A 344 2.37 7.32 -0.82
C GLU A 344 3.76 6.65 -0.77
N ASP A 345 4.11 6.01 0.31
CA ASP A 345 5.39 5.30 0.45
C ASP A 345 5.50 4.03 -0.41
N SER A 346 4.78 3.96 -1.53
CA SER A 346 4.86 2.85 -2.47
C SER A 346 6.05 2.99 -3.40
N GLY A 347 6.77 1.89 -3.65
CA GLY A 347 7.97 1.92 -4.48
C GLY A 347 7.73 2.04 -5.99
N GLY A 348 6.55 1.72 -6.49
CA GLY A 348 6.19 1.76 -7.92
C GLY A 348 6.94 0.78 -8.84
N TYR A 349 7.79 -0.06 -8.26
CA TYR A 349 8.55 -1.07 -8.98
C TYR A 349 7.83 -2.41 -8.90
N GLY A 350 7.41 -2.91 -10.06
CA GLY A 350 6.65 -4.15 -10.15
C GLY A 350 5.16 -3.99 -9.91
N LEU A 351 4.45 -5.10 -10.02
CA LEU A 351 3.01 -5.18 -9.82
C LEU A 351 2.68 -5.41 -8.35
N ILE A 352 1.48 -5.04 -7.95
CA ILE A 352 0.99 -5.20 -6.59
C ILE A 352 0.34 -6.57 -6.44
N GLY A 353 0.70 -7.29 -5.39
CA GLY A 353 0.20 -8.64 -5.11
C GLY A 353 1.14 -9.74 -5.60
N SER A 354 1.50 -10.65 -4.71
CA SER A 354 2.23 -11.85 -5.08
C SER A 354 1.31 -12.85 -5.80
N PRO A 355 1.83 -13.66 -6.75
CA PRO A 355 1.03 -14.65 -7.47
C PRO A 355 0.21 -15.55 -6.56
N HIS A 356 0.80 -16.13 -5.52
CA HIS A 356 0.11 -17.02 -4.58
C HIS A 356 -0.99 -16.32 -3.77
N LEU A 357 -0.78 -15.05 -3.37
CA LEU A 357 -1.84 -14.27 -2.71
C LEU A 357 -3.05 -14.13 -3.64
N ILE A 358 -2.82 -13.73 -4.88
CA ILE A 358 -3.91 -13.53 -5.84
C ILE A 358 -4.58 -14.87 -6.21
N ASN A 359 -3.80 -15.96 -6.32
CA ASN A 359 -4.37 -17.32 -6.45
C ASN A 359 -5.34 -17.60 -5.29
N LYS A 360 -4.90 -17.34 -4.06
CA LYS A 360 -5.71 -17.59 -2.85
C LYS A 360 -6.96 -16.74 -2.83
N LEU A 361 -6.83 -15.43 -3.05
CA LEU A 361 -7.99 -14.54 -3.08
C LEU A 361 -8.98 -14.92 -4.17
N ALA A 362 -8.52 -15.19 -5.41
CA ALA A 362 -9.40 -15.59 -6.50
C ALA A 362 -10.17 -16.88 -6.19
N THR A 363 -9.49 -17.87 -5.60
CA THR A 363 -10.09 -19.17 -5.27
C THR A 363 -11.10 -19.04 -4.12
N GLU A 364 -10.74 -18.32 -3.04
CA GLU A 364 -11.57 -18.20 -1.85
C GLU A 364 -12.82 -17.34 -2.08
N THR A 365 -12.67 -16.27 -2.84
CA THR A 365 -13.77 -15.35 -3.12
C THR A 365 -14.55 -15.69 -4.40
N LYS A 366 -14.03 -16.60 -5.22
CA LYS A 366 -14.55 -16.94 -6.54
C LYS A 366 -14.69 -15.71 -7.44
N ASN A 367 -13.73 -14.80 -7.35
CA ASN A 367 -13.76 -13.54 -8.05
C ASN A 367 -13.05 -13.64 -9.40
N GLU A 368 -13.80 -13.41 -10.49
CA GLU A 368 -13.30 -13.53 -11.85
C GLU A 368 -12.30 -12.43 -12.23
N GLU A 369 -12.41 -11.23 -11.66
CA GLU A 369 -11.44 -10.15 -11.88
C GLU A 369 -10.08 -10.50 -11.22
N ALA A 370 -10.10 -11.19 -10.07
CA ALA A 370 -8.89 -11.69 -9.44
C ALA A 370 -8.22 -12.79 -10.27
N ALA A 371 -8.99 -13.71 -10.84
CA ALA A 371 -8.47 -14.73 -11.74
C ALA A 371 -7.88 -14.09 -13.02
N TRP A 372 -8.54 -13.06 -13.56
CA TRP A 372 -8.06 -12.32 -14.72
C TRP A 372 -6.77 -11.55 -14.42
N TYR A 373 -6.71 -10.87 -13.28
CA TYR A 373 -5.51 -10.15 -12.83
C TYR A 373 -4.31 -11.10 -12.71
N ARG A 374 -4.53 -12.27 -12.09
CA ARG A 374 -3.52 -13.31 -11.97
C ARG A 374 -3.01 -13.80 -13.32
N SER A 375 -3.91 -13.99 -14.28
CA SER A 375 -3.60 -14.61 -15.57
C SER A 375 -2.93 -13.65 -16.56
N ASN A 376 -3.22 -12.34 -16.47
CA ASN A 376 -2.82 -11.37 -17.48
C ASN A 376 -1.73 -10.40 -17.01
N PHE A 377 -1.60 -10.16 -15.71
CA PHE A 377 -0.61 -9.23 -15.18
C PHE A 377 0.55 -9.94 -14.49
N LEU A 378 0.24 -10.90 -13.61
CA LEU A 378 1.27 -11.45 -12.74
C LEU A 378 2.07 -12.55 -13.46
N GLU A 379 3.39 -12.47 -13.30
CA GLU A 379 4.33 -13.47 -13.80
C GLU A 379 4.12 -14.83 -13.11
N LYS A 380 4.90 -15.83 -13.52
CA LYS A 380 4.93 -17.13 -12.85
C LYS A 380 5.32 -16.95 -11.39
N GLY A 381 4.72 -17.75 -10.52
CA GLY A 381 5.08 -17.81 -9.11
C GLY A 381 6.50 -18.33 -8.90
N ASP A 382 7.09 -17.96 -7.78
CA ASP A 382 8.42 -18.38 -7.35
C ASP A 382 8.49 -18.79 -5.87
N ASN A 383 7.36 -18.77 -5.19
CA ASN A 383 7.23 -19.04 -3.77
C ASN A 383 6.64 -20.43 -3.50
N ILE A 384 6.97 -21.05 -2.36
CA ILE A 384 6.39 -22.32 -1.93
C ILE A 384 4.86 -22.28 -1.81
N PHE A 385 4.30 -21.09 -1.53
CA PHE A 385 2.85 -20.92 -1.47
C PHE A 385 2.18 -20.91 -2.86
N ASP A 386 2.91 -20.72 -3.95
CA ASP A 386 2.37 -20.98 -5.28
C ASP A 386 2.14 -22.48 -5.52
N ILE A 387 2.82 -23.34 -4.76
CA ILE A 387 2.55 -24.78 -4.71
C ILE A 387 1.37 -25.08 -3.77
N ILE A 388 1.32 -24.46 -2.58
CA ILE A 388 0.31 -24.70 -1.55
C ILE A 388 -1.06 -24.14 -1.97
N TRP A 389 -1.10 -22.92 -2.50
CA TRP A 389 -2.29 -22.22 -2.97
C TRP A 389 -2.38 -22.25 -4.49
N PRO A 390 -3.15 -23.20 -5.06
CA PRO A 390 -3.18 -23.42 -6.49
C PRO A 390 -3.79 -22.26 -7.25
N ARG A 391 -3.41 -22.13 -8.50
CA ARG A 391 -4.06 -21.22 -9.43
C ARG A 391 -5.56 -21.51 -9.53
N PRO A 392 -6.40 -20.48 -9.71
CA PRO A 392 -7.79 -20.68 -10.06
C PRO A 392 -7.90 -21.41 -11.42
N SER A 393 -8.93 -22.22 -11.58
CA SER A 393 -9.18 -22.94 -12.85
C SER A 393 -9.68 -21.99 -13.95
N SER A 394 -10.32 -20.88 -13.58
CA SER A 394 -10.76 -19.83 -14.51
C SER A 394 -9.61 -18.91 -14.86
N LEU A 395 -9.54 -18.47 -16.12
CA LEU A 395 -8.67 -17.36 -16.55
C LEU A 395 -9.26 -15.98 -16.19
N GLY A 396 -10.51 -15.96 -15.75
CA GLY A 396 -11.23 -14.78 -15.34
C GLY A 396 -11.67 -13.86 -16.46
N VAL A 397 -12.27 -12.75 -16.08
CA VAL A 397 -12.70 -11.69 -16.98
C VAL A 397 -12.25 -10.32 -16.45
N PRO A 398 -11.91 -9.36 -17.33
CA PRO A 398 -11.53 -8.01 -16.88
C PRO A 398 -12.74 -7.27 -16.32
N PRO A 399 -12.51 -6.26 -15.47
CA PRO A 399 -13.55 -5.31 -15.08
C PRO A 399 -14.18 -4.64 -16.31
N LYS A 400 -15.48 -4.39 -16.26
CA LYS A 400 -16.21 -3.73 -17.35
C LYS A 400 -15.73 -2.30 -17.61
N ASN A 401 -15.41 -1.57 -16.55
CA ASN A 401 -14.89 -0.21 -16.64
C ASN A 401 -13.41 -0.20 -16.26
N PRO A 402 -12.51 0.18 -17.16
CA PRO A 402 -11.09 0.25 -16.86
C PRO A 402 -10.71 1.46 -15.98
N SER A 403 -11.60 2.44 -15.86
CA SER A 403 -11.40 3.63 -15.03
C SER A 403 -12.15 3.50 -13.70
N LYS A 404 -11.58 3.99 -12.61
CA LYS A 404 -12.13 3.83 -11.26
C LYS A 404 -11.86 5.03 -10.38
N HIS A 405 -12.83 5.32 -9.51
CA HIS A 405 -12.71 6.21 -8.37
C HIS A 405 -12.87 5.37 -7.09
N PHE A 406 -11.83 5.33 -6.28
CA PHE A 406 -11.84 4.75 -4.94
C PHE A 406 -12.39 5.80 -3.97
N ARG A 407 -13.70 5.80 -3.78
CA ARG A 407 -14.42 6.85 -3.03
C ARG A 407 -14.04 6.94 -1.56
N THR A 408 -13.61 5.83 -0.97
CA THR A 408 -13.23 5.78 0.45
C THR A 408 -11.96 6.58 0.75
N ILE A 409 -11.04 6.65 -0.23
CA ILE A 409 -9.75 7.33 -0.12
C ILE A 409 -9.59 8.46 -1.13
N ASP A 410 -10.58 8.66 -1.99
CA ASP A 410 -10.60 9.66 -3.06
C ASP A 410 -9.41 9.57 -4.04
N TRP A 411 -8.96 8.34 -4.35
CA TRP A 411 -8.00 8.08 -5.42
C TRP A 411 -8.73 7.69 -6.70
N TRP A 412 -8.19 8.08 -7.84
CA TRP A 412 -8.83 7.82 -9.12
C TRP A 412 -7.82 7.43 -10.20
N VAL A 413 -8.29 6.62 -11.14
CA VAL A 413 -7.54 6.19 -12.33
C VAL A 413 -8.44 6.30 -13.55
N MET A 414 -7.97 6.92 -14.60
CA MET A 414 -8.63 7.08 -15.89
C MET A 414 -7.80 6.43 -16.99
N ARG A 415 -8.40 5.52 -17.75
CA ARG A 415 -7.74 4.80 -18.85
C ARG A 415 -8.74 4.24 -19.86
N THR A 416 -8.28 3.89 -21.03
CA THR A 416 -9.10 3.25 -22.08
C THR A 416 -9.21 1.74 -21.87
N ASP A 417 -8.10 1.09 -21.49
CA ASP A 417 -8.01 -0.33 -21.19
C ASP A 417 -6.84 -0.62 -20.22
N PHE A 418 -6.70 -1.87 -19.79
CA PHE A 418 -5.68 -2.26 -18.82
C PHE A 418 -4.31 -2.60 -19.42
N MET A 419 -4.27 -3.11 -20.66
CA MET A 419 -3.10 -3.81 -21.19
C MET A 419 -2.37 -3.04 -22.28
N ASN A 420 -3.05 -2.14 -22.97
CA ASN A 420 -2.47 -1.44 -24.12
C ASN A 420 -1.53 -0.30 -23.66
N PRO A 421 -0.21 -0.43 -23.85
CA PRO A 421 0.74 0.59 -23.41
C PRO A 421 0.63 1.89 -24.21
N ASN A 422 0.06 1.85 -25.42
CA ASN A 422 -0.04 3.01 -26.32
C ASN A 422 -1.23 3.92 -25.99
N LYS A 423 -1.95 3.65 -24.92
CA LYS A 423 -3.05 4.47 -24.41
C LYS A 423 -2.60 5.24 -23.18
N VAL A 424 -2.98 6.51 -23.12
CA VAL A 424 -2.65 7.36 -21.96
C VAL A 424 -3.44 6.89 -20.74
N ILE A 425 -2.75 6.82 -19.62
CA ILE A 425 -3.31 6.57 -18.30
C ILE A 425 -3.05 7.82 -17.45
N VAL A 426 -4.10 8.32 -16.82
CA VAL A 426 -4.01 9.43 -15.89
C VAL A 426 -4.57 8.96 -14.55
N ALA A 427 -3.85 9.19 -13.49
CA ALA A 427 -4.29 8.82 -12.15
C ALA A 427 -3.96 9.95 -11.17
N GLY A 428 -4.68 10.02 -10.08
CA GLY A 428 -4.42 11.05 -9.07
C GLY A 428 -5.21 10.82 -7.80
N LYS A 429 -5.10 11.77 -6.91
CA LYS A 429 -5.68 11.67 -5.57
C LYS A 429 -6.16 13.00 -5.02
N ALA A 430 -7.21 12.91 -4.24
CA ALA A 430 -7.66 13.85 -3.24
C ALA A 430 -7.68 13.11 -1.88
N GLY A 431 -8.69 13.31 -1.05
CA GLY A 431 -8.84 12.58 0.20
C GLY A 431 -8.16 13.27 1.37
N LYS A 432 -7.71 12.49 2.34
CA LYS A 432 -7.12 13.02 3.57
C LYS A 432 -5.64 13.29 3.38
N ASN A 433 -5.19 14.44 3.86
CA ASN A 433 -3.79 14.79 3.81
C ASN A 433 -3.05 14.12 4.95
N ASP A 434 -1.85 13.59 4.66
CA ASP A 434 -1.03 12.95 5.66
C ASP A 434 -1.83 11.89 6.46
N ASP A 435 -2.48 10.96 5.76
CA ASP A 435 -3.12 9.83 6.44
C ASP A 435 -2.07 9.08 7.27
N PRO A 436 -2.38 8.68 8.51
CA PRO A 436 -1.38 8.14 9.42
C PRO A 436 -0.55 7.03 8.78
N HIS A 437 0.71 7.03 9.10
CA HIS A 437 1.73 6.03 8.79
C HIS A 437 2.50 6.26 7.49
N HIS A 438 1.86 6.48 6.35
CA HIS A 438 2.56 6.55 5.06
C HIS A 438 2.10 7.71 4.15
N GLY A 439 1.28 8.62 4.66
CA GLY A 439 0.70 9.73 3.89
C GLY A 439 1.70 10.78 3.45
N HIS A 440 1.42 11.43 2.32
CA HIS A 440 2.16 12.57 1.77
C HIS A 440 1.30 13.84 1.77
N LEU A 441 1.93 15.00 1.58
CA LEU A 441 1.25 16.28 1.42
C LEU A 441 0.99 16.53 -0.08
N ASP A 442 0.04 15.79 -0.66
CA ASP A 442 -0.07 15.67 -2.12
C ASP A 442 -1.52 15.69 -2.64
N ILE A 443 -2.43 16.29 -1.90
CA ILE A 443 -3.84 16.40 -2.31
C ILE A 443 -3.95 17.23 -3.60
N GLY A 444 -4.69 16.71 -4.58
CA GLY A 444 -4.80 17.29 -5.92
C GLY A 444 -3.70 16.85 -6.88
N HIS A 445 -2.78 16.00 -6.42
CA HIS A 445 -1.73 15.41 -7.26
C HIS A 445 -2.28 14.51 -8.36
N PHE A 446 -1.56 14.43 -9.48
CA PHE A 446 -1.83 13.49 -10.57
C PHE A 446 -0.55 13.07 -11.28
N VAL A 447 -0.63 11.95 -11.99
CA VAL A 447 0.43 11.41 -12.85
C VAL A 447 -0.11 11.13 -14.26
N VAL A 448 0.79 11.18 -15.23
CA VAL A 448 0.52 10.80 -16.63
C VAL A 448 1.49 9.71 -17.04
N TYR A 449 0.93 8.55 -17.42
CA TYR A 449 1.66 7.38 -17.84
C TYR A 449 1.28 7.00 -19.27
N TRP A 450 2.28 6.78 -20.12
CA TRP A 450 2.09 6.40 -21.51
C TRP A 450 3.29 5.59 -22.00
N ASN A 451 3.03 4.64 -22.85
CA ASN A 451 4.05 3.84 -23.55
C ASN A 451 5.10 3.23 -22.61
N LYS A 452 4.64 2.71 -21.44
CA LYS A 452 5.42 2.12 -20.36
C LYS A 452 6.34 3.08 -19.59
N GLU A 453 6.11 4.38 -19.71
CA GLU A 453 6.89 5.43 -19.03
C GLU A 453 5.99 6.43 -18.33
N TYR A 454 6.45 6.97 -17.19
CA TYR A 454 5.84 8.14 -16.58
C TYR A 454 6.34 9.39 -17.29
N PHE A 455 5.47 10.15 -17.89
CA PHE A 455 5.78 11.47 -18.42
C PHE A 455 5.67 12.55 -17.36
N ILE A 456 4.63 12.45 -16.53
CA ILE A 456 4.51 13.18 -15.27
C ILE A 456 4.40 12.13 -14.17
N ARG A 457 5.34 12.16 -13.23
CA ARG A 457 5.51 11.10 -12.22
C ARG A 457 5.17 11.54 -10.80
N ASP A 458 4.90 10.57 -9.95
CA ASP A 458 5.07 10.66 -8.52
C ASP A 458 6.52 10.27 -8.16
N LEU A 459 7.06 10.85 -7.10
CA LEU A 459 8.42 10.51 -6.64
C LEU A 459 8.45 9.21 -5.83
N GLY A 460 7.29 8.79 -5.31
CA GLY A 460 7.19 7.69 -4.36
C GLY A 460 7.85 8.05 -3.04
N ARG A 461 8.43 7.07 -2.36
CA ARG A 461 9.11 7.28 -1.08
C ARG A 461 10.59 7.60 -1.22
N SER A 462 11.15 8.28 -0.23
CA SER A 462 12.58 8.34 0.01
C SER A 462 13.09 7.06 0.73
N GLY A 463 14.36 6.98 1.04
CA GLY A 463 14.88 6.00 2.01
C GLY A 463 14.35 6.31 3.41
N TYR A 464 14.06 5.29 4.20
CA TYR A 464 13.65 5.47 5.59
C TYR A 464 14.86 5.70 6.48
N ASP A 465 14.82 6.76 7.25
CA ASP A 465 15.74 7.06 8.32
C ASP A 465 15.01 7.45 9.61
N GLU A 466 15.74 7.87 10.61
CA GLU A 466 15.21 8.26 11.91
C GLU A 466 14.24 9.44 11.88
N LYS A 467 14.34 10.33 10.86
CA LYS A 467 13.51 11.53 10.72
C LYS A 467 12.28 11.30 9.84
N TYR A 468 12.29 10.26 9.02
CA TYR A 468 11.21 10.06 8.04
C TYR A 468 9.84 9.78 8.66
N PHE A 469 9.80 9.34 9.91
CA PHE A 469 8.56 9.06 10.65
C PHE A 469 8.28 10.05 11.79
N ASP A 470 8.78 11.28 11.69
CA ASP A 470 8.43 12.38 12.59
C ASP A 470 7.99 13.64 11.83
N GLU A 471 7.88 14.79 12.52
CA GLU A 471 7.47 16.06 11.91
C GLU A 471 8.41 16.49 10.76
N ALA A 472 9.68 16.07 10.78
CA ALA A 472 10.66 16.36 9.73
C ALA A 472 10.42 15.55 8.44
N ARG A 473 9.47 14.60 8.44
CA ARG A 473 9.06 13.83 7.22
C ARG A 473 8.79 14.75 6.03
N PHE A 474 8.17 15.89 6.27
CA PHE A 474 7.78 16.81 5.20
C PHE A 474 8.90 17.80 4.80
N GLU A 475 10.12 17.62 5.30
CA GLU A 475 11.34 18.21 4.74
C GLU A 475 11.88 17.39 3.55
N TYR A 476 11.47 16.12 3.43
CA TYR A 476 11.81 15.27 2.28
C TYR A 476 10.91 15.60 1.09
N PRO A 477 11.47 15.92 -0.09
CA PRO A 477 10.67 16.25 -1.27
C PRO A 477 9.62 15.17 -1.59
N GLU A 478 9.97 13.90 -1.41
CA GLU A 478 9.10 12.78 -1.72
C GLU A 478 7.81 12.76 -0.89
N ALA A 479 7.80 13.32 0.31
CA ALA A 479 6.63 13.40 1.17
C ALA A 479 5.98 14.79 1.19
N ALA A 480 6.70 15.83 0.74
CA ALA A 480 6.27 17.24 0.78
C ALA A 480 5.49 17.62 -0.49
N SER A 481 4.61 18.61 -0.40
CA SER A 481 3.88 19.13 -1.58
C SER A 481 4.82 19.64 -2.68
N SER A 482 6.00 20.08 -2.29
CA SER A 482 7.02 20.53 -3.25
C SER A 482 7.53 19.42 -4.16
N GLY A 483 7.38 18.15 -3.78
CA GLY A 483 7.74 16.98 -4.57
C GLY A 483 6.57 16.35 -5.34
N HIS A 484 5.42 17.01 -5.37
CA HIS A 484 4.23 16.49 -6.04
C HIS A 484 3.67 17.44 -7.11
N ASN A 485 2.84 16.93 -8.02
CA ASN A 485 2.24 17.67 -9.11
C ASN A 485 1.01 18.45 -8.60
N THR A 486 1.22 19.38 -7.69
CA THR A 486 0.21 20.21 -7.02
C THR A 486 0.44 21.69 -7.29
N ILE A 487 -0.18 22.57 -6.50
CA ILE A 487 0.13 24.02 -6.54
C ILE A 487 0.92 24.43 -5.29
N LEU A 488 1.72 25.48 -5.44
CA LEU A 488 2.29 26.23 -4.33
C LEU A 488 1.78 27.67 -4.41
N VAL A 489 1.39 28.23 -3.28
CA VAL A 489 0.88 29.62 -3.21
C VAL A 489 1.81 30.44 -2.33
N ASN A 490 2.46 31.46 -2.88
CA ASN A 490 3.53 32.20 -2.21
C ASN A 490 4.65 31.31 -1.64
N GLY A 491 4.92 30.18 -2.31
CA GLY A 491 5.92 29.19 -1.87
C GLY A 491 5.44 28.26 -0.75
N GLU A 492 4.24 28.46 -0.19
CA GLU A 492 3.71 27.62 0.87
C GLU A 492 3.11 26.32 0.32
N GLN A 493 3.30 25.25 1.11
CA GLN A 493 2.81 23.91 0.81
C GLN A 493 1.58 23.55 1.67
N GLN A 494 1.00 22.39 1.40
CA GLN A 494 -0.06 21.80 2.19
C GLN A 494 0.40 21.53 3.63
N ILE A 495 -0.55 21.42 4.55
CA ILE A 495 -0.26 21.10 5.95
C ILE A 495 -0.57 19.65 6.26
N SER A 496 0.24 19.10 7.16
CA SER A 496 -0.04 17.82 7.80
C SER A 496 -1.20 17.93 8.80
N ALA A 497 -1.96 16.86 8.92
CA ALA A 497 -2.98 16.71 9.95
C ALA A 497 -2.37 16.40 11.34
N LYS A 498 -1.14 16.80 11.61
CA LYS A 498 -0.39 16.59 12.86
C LYS A 498 -0.07 15.13 13.11
N TYR A 499 0.79 14.60 12.31
CA TYR A 499 1.22 13.21 12.23
C TYR A 499 1.41 12.48 13.57
N TYR A 500 1.92 13.16 14.60
CA TYR A 500 2.15 12.56 15.94
C TYR A 500 1.31 13.13 17.05
N LYS A 501 0.39 14.06 16.78
CA LYS A 501 -0.44 14.68 17.80
C LYS A 501 -1.87 14.19 17.70
N GLN A 502 -2.39 13.68 18.79
CA GLN A 502 -3.78 13.28 18.90
C GLN A 502 -4.66 14.43 19.41
N PRO A 503 -5.92 14.52 18.99
CA PRO A 503 -6.55 13.75 17.92
C PRO A 503 -6.10 14.21 16.53
N TYR A 504 -6.17 13.28 15.59
CA TYR A 504 -5.88 13.53 14.18
C TYR A 504 -6.93 14.43 13.56
N ASP A 505 -6.54 15.50 12.86
CA ASP A 505 -7.49 16.42 12.22
C ASP A 505 -7.86 15.95 10.80
N TYR A 506 -8.83 15.06 10.69
CA TYR A 506 -9.33 14.57 9.41
C TYR A 506 -10.12 15.62 8.59
N SER A 507 -10.27 16.86 9.06
CA SER A 507 -10.85 17.94 8.24
C SER A 507 -9.86 18.49 7.22
N ILE A 508 -8.55 18.26 7.43
CA ILE A 508 -7.46 18.66 6.52
C ILE A 508 -7.40 17.67 5.37
N GLY A 509 -7.47 18.17 4.14
CA GLY A 509 -7.43 17.35 2.94
C GLY A 509 -8.24 17.93 1.79
N GLY A 510 -8.75 17.07 0.93
CA GLY A 510 -9.58 17.41 -0.21
C GLY A 510 -10.62 16.34 -0.47
N GLU A 511 -11.40 16.52 -1.50
CA GLU A 511 -12.45 15.59 -1.91
C GLU A 511 -12.60 15.54 -3.43
N VAL A 512 -13.01 14.40 -3.96
CA VAL A 512 -13.48 14.25 -5.33
C VAL A 512 -14.95 14.63 -5.39
N LEU A 513 -15.26 15.78 -5.98
CA LEU A 513 -16.63 16.29 -6.12
C LEU A 513 -17.40 15.57 -7.22
N SER A 514 -16.73 15.11 -8.26
CA SER A 514 -17.35 14.40 -9.39
C SER A 514 -16.33 13.47 -10.06
N PHE A 515 -16.77 12.27 -10.38
CA PHE A 515 -16.04 11.34 -11.25
C PHE A 515 -17.00 10.73 -12.27
N GLN A 516 -16.66 10.83 -13.53
CA GLN A 516 -17.47 10.30 -14.63
C GLN A 516 -16.58 9.56 -15.62
N SER A 517 -17.03 8.40 -16.07
CA SER A 517 -16.30 7.59 -17.06
C SER A 517 -17.25 7.14 -18.17
N SER A 518 -16.73 7.13 -19.39
CA SER A 518 -17.38 6.58 -20.59
C SER A 518 -16.32 6.05 -21.57
N ASP A 519 -16.77 5.46 -22.67
CA ASP A 519 -15.87 4.94 -23.68
C ASP A 519 -15.03 6.04 -24.38
N LYS A 520 -15.52 7.28 -24.38
CA LYS A 520 -14.87 8.41 -25.08
C LYS A 520 -14.16 9.38 -24.15
N VAL A 521 -14.69 9.58 -22.94
CA VAL A 521 -14.22 10.62 -22.02
C VAL A 521 -14.34 10.17 -20.59
N ASP A 522 -13.27 10.38 -19.83
CA ASP A 522 -13.28 10.37 -18.38
C ASP A 522 -13.08 11.79 -17.84
N TYR A 523 -13.66 12.05 -16.69
CA TYR A 523 -13.62 13.34 -16.02
C TYR A 523 -13.59 13.17 -14.51
N VAL A 524 -12.72 13.93 -13.85
CA VAL A 524 -12.70 14.10 -12.40
C VAL A 524 -12.63 15.58 -12.03
N LEU A 525 -13.35 15.97 -10.99
CA LEU A 525 -13.30 17.29 -10.34
C LEU A 525 -12.93 17.09 -8.88
N MET A 526 -11.86 17.74 -8.45
CA MET A 526 -11.36 17.71 -7.06
C MET A 526 -11.43 19.10 -6.43
N ASP A 527 -11.61 19.15 -5.11
CA ASP A 527 -11.48 20.37 -4.29
C ASP A 527 -10.44 20.14 -3.19
N PRO A 528 -9.16 20.50 -3.42
CA PRO A 528 -8.08 20.36 -2.45
C PRO A 528 -7.93 21.56 -1.50
N THR A 529 -8.85 22.50 -1.47
CA THR A 529 -8.70 23.79 -0.77
C THR A 529 -8.35 23.62 0.71
N LYS A 530 -8.96 22.65 1.39
CA LYS A 530 -8.77 22.44 2.84
C LYS A 530 -7.40 21.86 3.21
N ALA A 531 -6.60 21.42 2.23
CA ALA A 531 -5.23 20.98 2.47
C ALA A 531 -4.26 22.16 2.71
N TYR A 532 -4.68 23.38 2.39
CA TYR A 532 -3.86 24.58 2.49
C TYR A 532 -4.32 25.50 3.63
N PRO A 533 -3.45 25.84 4.58
CA PRO A 533 -3.77 26.80 5.67
C PRO A 533 -3.66 28.25 5.23
N ASN A 534 -3.19 28.45 4.02
CA ASN A 534 -2.78 29.71 3.43
C ASN A 534 -3.97 30.68 3.31
N LYS A 535 -3.88 31.86 3.89
CA LYS A 535 -4.93 32.90 3.85
C LYS A 535 -5.10 33.50 2.47
N GLU A 536 -4.08 33.43 1.64
CA GLU A 536 -4.06 33.94 0.28
C GLU A 536 -4.87 33.03 -0.67
N LEU A 537 -4.91 31.71 -0.43
CA LEU A 537 -5.73 30.78 -1.17
C LEU A 537 -7.14 30.72 -0.59
N LYS A 538 -8.13 31.18 -1.34
CA LYS A 538 -9.54 31.12 -0.95
C LYS A 538 -10.22 29.84 -1.47
N LYS A 539 -9.80 29.38 -2.64
CA LYS A 539 -10.34 28.18 -3.28
C LYS A 539 -9.38 27.66 -4.35
N TRP A 540 -9.25 26.36 -4.42
CA TRP A 540 -8.63 25.66 -5.53
C TRP A 540 -9.47 24.46 -5.93
N ARG A 541 -9.80 24.39 -7.21
CA ARG A 541 -10.40 23.21 -7.82
C ARG A 541 -9.56 22.76 -8.99
N ARG A 542 -9.39 21.46 -9.10
CA ARG A 542 -8.72 20.84 -10.24
C ARG A 542 -9.68 19.90 -10.96
N SER A 543 -9.89 20.19 -12.24
CA SER A 543 -10.56 19.30 -13.18
C SER A 543 -9.54 18.58 -14.02
N VAL A 544 -9.67 17.25 -14.18
CA VAL A 544 -8.88 16.49 -15.15
C VAL A 544 -9.83 15.79 -16.10
N VAL A 545 -9.61 15.99 -17.40
CA VAL A 545 -10.40 15.36 -18.48
C VAL A 545 -9.46 14.53 -19.33
N LEU A 546 -9.75 13.24 -19.50
CA LEU A 546 -9.10 12.38 -20.47
C LEU A 546 -10.06 12.16 -21.66
N LYS A 547 -9.80 12.82 -22.78
CA LYS A 547 -10.38 12.45 -24.07
C LYS A 547 -9.65 11.22 -24.59
N LYS A 548 -10.32 10.10 -24.49
CA LYS A 548 -9.74 8.80 -24.84
C LYS A 548 -9.42 8.72 -26.32
N PRO A 549 -8.28 8.14 -26.71
CA PRO A 549 -7.35 7.41 -25.87
C PRO A 549 -6.17 8.21 -25.31
N GLU A 550 -6.01 9.53 -25.60
CA GLU A 550 -4.68 10.13 -25.45
C GLU A 550 -4.63 11.60 -25.01
N VAL A 551 -5.70 12.38 -25.13
CA VAL A 551 -5.61 13.83 -24.84
C VAL A 551 -6.07 14.11 -23.41
N THR A 552 -5.15 14.60 -22.60
CA THR A 552 -5.41 15.01 -21.21
C THR A 552 -5.49 16.53 -21.13
N LEU A 553 -6.53 17.03 -20.47
CA LEU A 553 -6.65 18.44 -20.10
C LEU A 553 -6.78 18.55 -18.59
N VAL A 554 -5.95 19.40 -17.99
CA VAL A 554 -6.04 19.80 -16.58
C VAL A 554 -6.47 21.25 -16.52
N LEU A 555 -7.52 21.53 -15.76
CA LEU A 555 -7.98 22.90 -15.47
C LEU A 555 -7.87 23.15 -13.96
N ASP A 556 -7.04 24.11 -13.60
CA ASP A 556 -6.92 24.64 -12.23
C ASP A 556 -7.71 25.95 -12.14
N GLU A 557 -8.85 25.91 -11.41
CA GLU A 557 -9.62 27.11 -11.01
C GLU A 557 -9.13 27.55 -9.64
N ILE A 558 -8.37 28.63 -9.59
CA ILE A 558 -7.75 29.14 -8.37
C ILE A 558 -8.33 30.50 -8.02
N LYS A 559 -8.91 30.63 -6.82
CA LYS A 559 -9.33 31.90 -6.24
C LYS A 559 -8.37 32.26 -5.12
N SER A 560 -7.67 33.39 -5.28
CA SER A 560 -6.67 33.86 -4.32
C SER A 560 -6.90 35.33 -3.97
N THR A 561 -6.15 35.84 -3.01
CA THR A 561 -5.99 37.28 -2.82
C THR A 561 -5.24 37.88 -4.03
N SER A 562 -5.36 39.21 -4.23
CA SER A 562 -4.59 39.90 -5.27
C SER A 562 -3.08 39.81 -5.00
N ASN A 563 -2.28 39.62 -6.05
CA ASN A 563 -0.82 39.52 -6.03
C ASN A 563 -0.28 38.22 -5.38
N ALA A 564 -1.05 37.15 -5.31
CA ALA A 564 -0.52 35.85 -4.94
C ALA A 564 0.35 35.28 -6.07
N GLU A 565 1.54 34.79 -5.74
CA GLU A 565 2.35 33.96 -6.63
C GLU A 565 1.78 32.54 -6.62
N ILE A 566 1.42 32.04 -7.80
CA ILE A 566 0.91 30.69 -7.97
C ILE A 566 1.88 29.90 -8.83
N LYS A 567 2.37 28.78 -8.33
CA LYS A 567 3.19 27.81 -9.06
C LYS A 567 2.43 26.52 -9.21
N VAL A 568 2.18 26.10 -10.46
CA VAL A 568 1.66 24.77 -10.75
C VAL A 568 2.86 23.89 -11.10
N ARG A 569 3.19 22.96 -10.22
CA ARG A 569 4.40 22.16 -10.27
C ARG A 569 4.19 20.84 -11.01
N PHE A 570 5.21 20.43 -11.75
CA PHE A 570 5.26 19.17 -12.48
C PHE A 570 6.61 18.48 -12.27
N HIS A 571 6.57 17.18 -12.00
CA HIS A 571 7.76 16.33 -11.89
C HIS A 571 7.83 15.42 -13.11
N PRO A 572 8.75 15.68 -14.05
CA PRO A 572 8.91 14.84 -15.23
C PRO A 572 9.56 13.50 -14.84
N GLY A 573 9.12 12.44 -15.50
CA GLY A 573 9.76 11.13 -15.44
C GLY A 573 10.72 10.87 -16.60
N VAL A 574 10.83 11.83 -17.52
CA VAL A 574 11.57 11.79 -18.79
C VAL A 574 12.33 13.08 -18.98
N GLU A 575 13.12 13.19 -20.05
CA GLU A 575 13.84 14.42 -20.40
C GLU A 575 12.89 15.57 -20.74
N VAL A 576 13.29 16.80 -20.45
CA VAL A 576 12.48 18.01 -20.58
C VAL A 576 13.20 19.07 -21.38
N GLU A 577 12.50 19.61 -22.37
CA GLU A 577 12.90 20.83 -23.06
C GLU A 577 11.79 21.89 -22.90
N ILE A 578 12.16 23.07 -22.41
CA ILE A 578 11.23 24.16 -22.12
C ILE A 578 11.35 25.25 -23.20
N TYR A 579 10.22 25.61 -23.75
CA TYR A 579 10.05 26.73 -24.67
C TYR A 579 9.08 27.74 -24.05
N GLU A 580 8.96 28.93 -24.63
CA GLU A 580 8.15 30.04 -24.07
C GLU A 580 6.70 29.63 -23.69
N LYS A 581 6.06 28.77 -24.48
CA LYS A 581 4.65 28.38 -24.34
C LYS A 581 4.41 26.87 -24.47
N LEU A 582 5.45 26.08 -24.32
CA LEU A 582 5.43 24.67 -24.62
C LEU A 582 6.54 23.97 -23.83
N VAL A 583 6.21 22.84 -23.21
CA VAL A 583 7.19 21.91 -22.64
C VAL A 583 7.15 20.62 -23.45
N MET A 584 8.30 20.21 -23.98
CA MET A 584 8.48 18.90 -24.60
C MET A 584 8.99 17.93 -23.56
N LEU A 585 8.33 16.78 -23.46
CA LEU A 585 8.67 15.66 -22.61
C LEU A 585 9.13 14.51 -23.50
N GLU A 586 10.41 14.16 -23.44
CA GLU A 586 11.01 13.18 -24.33
C GLU A 586 11.38 11.90 -23.61
N GLY A 587 10.56 10.87 -23.80
CA GLY A 587 10.78 9.52 -23.27
C GLY A 587 11.54 8.64 -24.26
N LYS A 588 11.94 7.45 -23.81
CA LYS A 588 12.61 6.43 -24.66
C LYS A 588 11.68 5.90 -25.74
N ASN A 589 10.38 5.85 -25.45
CA ASN A 589 9.38 5.21 -26.29
C ASN A 589 8.41 6.21 -26.95
N GLY A 590 8.64 7.51 -26.81
CA GLY A 590 7.79 8.53 -27.42
C GLY A 590 7.94 9.90 -26.79
N LYS A 591 7.22 10.89 -27.35
CA LYS A 591 7.25 12.28 -26.90
C LYS A 591 5.85 12.76 -26.54
N MET A 592 5.76 13.63 -25.55
CA MET A 592 4.54 14.35 -25.21
C MET A 592 4.78 15.85 -25.22
N ALA A 593 3.76 16.60 -25.58
CA ALA A 593 3.72 18.04 -25.39
C ALA A 593 2.89 18.38 -24.17
N LEU A 594 3.38 19.30 -23.33
CA LEU A 594 2.63 19.95 -22.27
C LEU A 594 2.47 21.42 -22.66
N ILE A 595 1.22 21.86 -22.85
CA ILE A 595 0.88 23.15 -23.45
C ILE A 595 0.02 23.94 -22.46
N PRO A 596 0.58 24.95 -21.76
CA PRO A 596 -0.20 25.87 -20.95
C PRO A 596 -1.08 26.78 -21.79
N ILE A 597 -2.29 27.04 -21.32
CA ILE A 597 -3.26 27.96 -21.95
C ILE A 597 -3.80 28.88 -20.86
N LEU A 598 -3.40 30.14 -20.91
CA LEU A 598 -3.85 31.17 -19.97
C LEU A 598 -4.19 32.45 -20.72
N ASN A 599 -5.08 33.24 -20.12
CA ASN A 599 -5.41 34.58 -20.61
C ASN A 599 -4.61 35.70 -19.93
N GLN A 600 -3.52 35.36 -19.25
CA GLN A 600 -2.59 36.26 -18.58
C GLN A 600 -1.14 35.80 -18.78
N LYS A 601 -0.20 36.69 -18.46
CA LYS A 601 1.23 36.37 -18.56
C LYS A 601 1.58 35.24 -17.58
N PHE A 602 2.38 34.30 -18.02
CA PHE A 602 2.97 33.22 -17.22
C PHE A 602 4.41 33.00 -17.65
N GLU A 603 5.16 32.33 -16.80
CA GLU A 603 6.53 31.90 -17.06
C GLU A 603 6.65 30.41 -16.76
N ILE A 604 7.56 29.72 -17.44
CA ILE A 604 7.86 28.31 -17.16
C ILE A 604 9.30 28.26 -16.65
N ASN A 605 9.46 27.87 -15.40
CA ASN A 605 10.76 27.85 -14.73
C ASN A 605 11.11 26.43 -14.31
N GLN A 606 12.36 26.03 -14.56
CA GLN A 606 12.89 24.72 -14.15
C GLN A 606 13.67 24.84 -12.86
N GLY A 607 13.57 23.81 -12.02
CA GLY A 607 14.29 23.72 -10.77
C GLY A 607 14.67 22.29 -10.42
N ARG A 608 15.33 22.13 -9.27
CA ARG A 608 15.83 20.87 -8.77
C ARG A 608 15.68 20.74 -7.27
N HIS A 609 15.22 19.60 -6.80
CA HIS A 609 15.34 19.19 -5.41
C HIS A 609 16.55 18.30 -5.20
N THR A 610 17.03 18.25 -3.97
CA THR A 610 17.95 17.23 -3.51
C THR A 610 17.23 16.32 -2.52
N SER A 611 17.15 15.03 -2.82
CA SER A 611 16.79 14.02 -1.82
C SER A 611 18.06 13.53 -1.14
N GLN A 612 18.06 13.52 0.19
CA GLN A 612 19.27 13.19 0.96
C GLN A 612 19.49 11.69 1.16
N MET A 613 18.47 10.86 0.91
CA MET A 613 18.59 9.46 1.29
C MET A 613 18.11 8.49 0.21
N VAL A 614 19.01 7.60 -0.17
CA VAL A 614 18.66 6.40 -0.93
C VAL A 614 19.15 5.21 -0.09
N ASN A 615 18.21 4.48 0.53
CA ASN A 615 18.46 3.23 1.26
C ASN A 615 19.54 3.32 2.36
N GLY A 616 19.47 4.33 3.23
CA GLY A 616 20.35 4.46 4.38
C GLY A 616 21.80 4.82 4.06
N THR A 617 22.13 5.11 2.82
CA THR A 617 23.41 5.66 2.41
C THR A 617 23.22 7.10 1.97
N GLU A 618 24.10 8.02 2.39
CA GLU A 618 24.11 9.42 1.95
C GLU A 618 24.42 9.49 0.45
N LYS A 619 23.42 9.23 -0.36
CA LYS A 619 23.49 9.44 -1.81
C LYS A 619 22.50 10.53 -2.16
N PHE A 620 23.02 11.68 -2.59
CA PHE A 620 22.19 12.74 -3.15
C PHE A 620 21.56 12.25 -4.44
N LYS A 621 20.23 12.37 -4.52
CA LYS A 621 19.47 12.19 -5.75
C LYS A 621 18.92 13.54 -6.18
N TRP A 622 19.24 13.94 -7.41
CA TRP A 622 18.63 15.10 -8.03
C TRP A 622 17.23 14.75 -8.55
N ILE A 623 16.28 15.63 -8.27
CA ILE A 623 14.89 15.51 -8.70
C ILE A 623 14.53 16.76 -9.44
N ASP A 624 14.44 16.66 -10.77
CA ASP A 624 14.06 17.78 -11.63
C ASP A 624 12.54 18.04 -11.53
N TYR A 625 12.17 19.31 -11.57
CA TYR A 625 10.80 19.80 -11.71
C TYR A 625 10.74 21.03 -12.61
N PHE A 626 9.55 21.36 -13.05
CA PHE A 626 9.27 22.68 -13.64
C PHE A 626 7.94 23.21 -13.11
N ASP A 627 7.85 24.53 -13.04
CA ASP A 627 6.69 25.28 -12.58
C ASP A 627 6.12 26.12 -13.69
N ILE A 628 4.79 26.12 -13.83
CA ILE A 628 4.09 27.19 -14.56
C ILE A 628 3.75 28.25 -13.53
N GLU A 629 4.41 29.40 -13.63
CA GLU A 629 4.33 30.48 -12.64
C GLU A 629 3.43 31.60 -13.11
N VAL A 630 2.53 32.02 -12.23
CA VAL A 630 1.57 33.09 -12.49
C VAL A 630 1.50 34.03 -11.30
N ASN A 631 1.74 35.31 -11.52
CA ASN A 631 1.43 36.36 -10.56
C ASN A 631 -0.02 36.78 -10.72
N SER A 632 -0.89 36.31 -9.85
CA SER A 632 -2.32 36.57 -9.95
C SER A 632 -2.64 38.01 -9.61
N ARG A 633 -3.03 38.79 -10.59
CA ARG A 633 -3.60 40.15 -10.43
C ARG A 633 -5.11 40.15 -10.33
N LYS A 634 -5.75 39.00 -10.51
CA LYS A 634 -7.19 38.78 -10.52
C LYS A 634 -7.60 37.86 -9.39
N GLU A 635 -8.81 38.03 -8.90
CA GLU A 635 -9.35 37.13 -7.88
C GLU A 635 -9.48 35.66 -8.33
N ILE A 636 -9.61 35.41 -9.64
CA ILE A 636 -9.74 34.08 -10.23
C ILE A 636 -8.72 33.92 -11.34
N THR A 637 -7.93 32.89 -11.21
CA THR A 637 -6.99 32.41 -12.23
C THR A 637 -7.44 31.03 -12.72
N ASN A 638 -7.69 30.92 -14.03
CA ASN A 638 -7.95 29.65 -14.69
C ASN A 638 -6.70 29.27 -15.48
N LEU A 639 -5.97 28.28 -14.98
CA LEU A 639 -4.81 27.73 -15.65
C LEU A 639 -5.21 26.38 -16.29
N ILE A 640 -5.06 26.30 -17.59
CA ILE A 640 -5.34 25.10 -18.35
C ILE A 640 -4.03 24.54 -18.86
N THR A 641 -3.84 23.24 -18.71
CA THR A 641 -2.69 22.51 -19.24
C THR A 641 -3.16 21.34 -20.09
N LEU A 642 -2.78 21.35 -21.37
CA LEU A 642 -2.97 20.20 -22.25
C LEU A 642 -1.74 19.32 -22.20
N ILE A 643 -1.92 18.00 -22.13
CA ILE A 643 -0.85 17.00 -22.14
C ILE A 643 -1.25 15.91 -23.12
N LEU A 644 -0.45 15.70 -24.15
CA LEU A 644 -0.79 14.75 -25.22
C LEU A 644 0.47 14.21 -25.93
N PRO A 645 0.42 12.98 -26.46
CA PRO A 645 1.46 12.44 -27.35
C PRO A 645 1.61 13.28 -28.60
N VAL A 646 2.85 13.47 -29.03
CA VAL A 646 3.20 14.14 -30.28
C VAL A 646 4.34 13.39 -30.97
N LYS A 647 4.46 13.52 -32.27
CA LYS A 647 5.56 12.94 -33.07
C LYS A 647 6.86 13.66 -32.78
N ASP A 648 6.79 15.00 -32.84
CA ASP A 648 7.95 15.90 -32.72
C ASP A 648 7.54 17.31 -32.27
N PHE A 649 8.52 18.17 -32.15
CA PHE A 649 8.35 19.58 -31.80
C PHE A 649 7.49 20.36 -32.82
N GLU A 650 7.57 20.03 -34.11
CA GLU A 650 6.81 20.75 -35.11
C GLU A 650 5.31 20.48 -35.02
N GLU A 651 4.90 19.21 -34.79
CA GLU A 651 3.50 18.90 -34.51
C GLU A 651 3.02 19.63 -33.23
N ALA A 652 3.83 19.68 -32.18
CA ALA A 652 3.50 20.42 -30.97
C ALA A 652 3.30 21.93 -31.24
N ARG A 653 4.15 22.55 -32.08
CA ARG A 653 4.00 23.94 -32.49
C ARG A 653 2.73 24.16 -33.29
N GLN A 654 2.37 23.27 -34.21
CA GLN A 654 1.13 23.35 -34.99
C GLN A 654 -0.08 23.31 -34.06
N ILE A 655 -0.09 22.41 -33.06
CA ILE A 655 -1.13 22.35 -32.02
C ILE A 655 -1.21 23.67 -31.24
N VAL A 656 -0.06 24.24 -30.84
CA VAL A 656 -0.01 25.54 -30.15
C VAL A 656 -0.59 26.65 -31.04
N ALA A 657 -0.33 26.65 -32.35
CA ALA A 657 -0.85 27.65 -33.26
C ALA A 657 -2.36 27.51 -33.54
N ALA A 658 -2.86 26.28 -33.59
CA ALA A 658 -4.25 25.97 -33.93
C ALA A 658 -5.22 25.98 -32.72
N LYS A 659 -4.70 25.92 -31.48
CA LYS A 659 -5.57 25.93 -30.31
C LYS A 659 -6.29 27.26 -30.11
N SER A 660 -7.50 27.21 -29.61
CA SER A 660 -8.25 28.41 -29.23
C SER A 660 -8.91 28.23 -27.86
N MET A 661 -9.00 29.32 -27.13
CA MET A 661 -9.76 29.39 -25.87
C MET A 661 -10.71 30.58 -25.94
N LYS A 662 -11.98 30.36 -25.66
CA LYS A 662 -13.01 31.38 -25.55
C LYS A 662 -13.64 31.34 -24.17
N ILE A 663 -13.63 32.49 -23.51
CA ILE A 663 -14.35 32.69 -22.26
C ILE A 663 -15.67 33.40 -22.61
N GLU A 664 -16.80 32.81 -22.27
CA GLU A 664 -18.11 33.36 -22.51
C GLU A 664 -18.47 34.43 -21.48
N LYS A 665 -19.50 35.25 -21.74
CA LYS A 665 -19.93 36.32 -20.84
C LYS A 665 -20.39 35.81 -19.44
N ASN A 666 -20.86 34.58 -19.37
CA ASN A 666 -21.25 33.93 -18.12
C ASN A 666 -20.06 33.26 -17.37
N GLY A 667 -18.84 33.38 -17.92
CA GLY A 667 -17.64 32.75 -17.36
C GLY A 667 -17.36 31.34 -17.81
N SER A 668 -18.22 30.72 -18.63
CA SER A 668 -17.98 29.39 -19.20
C SER A 668 -16.75 29.41 -20.15
N ILE A 669 -16.02 28.31 -20.22
CA ILE A 669 -14.78 28.21 -21.01
C ILE A 669 -14.96 27.13 -22.08
N LYS A 670 -14.69 27.52 -23.33
CA LYS A 670 -14.60 26.62 -24.47
C LYS A 670 -13.17 26.56 -24.96
N ILE A 671 -12.63 25.36 -25.14
CA ILE A 671 -11.28 25.12 -25.66
C ILE A 671 -11.42 24.22 -26.88
N ASN A 672 -10.83 24.62 -27.99
CA ASN A 672 -10.69 23.78 -29.17
C ASN A 672 -9.21 23.49 -29.41
N LEU A 673 -8.93 22.27 -29.77
CA LEU A 673 -7.62 21.75 -30.08
C LEU A 673 -7.69 20.99 -31.39
N VAL A 674 -6.76 21.23 -32.29
CA VAL A 674 -6.63 20.50 -33.57
C VAL A 674 -5.29 19.74 -33.51
N LYS A 675 -5.33 18.43 -33.74
CA LYS A 675 -4.18 17.55 -33.85
C LYS A 675 -4.30 16.72 -35.13
N GLY A 676 -3.57 17.08 -36.17
CA GLY A 676 -3.73 16.49 -37.50
C GLY A 676 -5.14 16.73 -38.06
N GLU A 677 -5.87 15.66 -38.33
CA GLU A 677 -7.28 15.71 -38.78
C GLU A 677 -8.29 15.66 -37.63
N ASP A 678 -7.85 15.46 -36.38
CA ASP A 678 -8.72 15.33 -35.22
C ASP A 678 -8.97 16.67 -34.54
N ASP A 679 -10.25 16.95 -34.28
CA ASP A 679 -10.73 18.10 -33.52
C ASP A 679 -11.17 17.68 -32.14
N PHE A 680 -10.60 18.29 -31.10
CA PHE A 680 -11.00 18.08 -29.72
C PHE A 680 -11.63 19.34 -29.15
N GLU A 681 -12.86 19.22 -28.69
CA GLU A 681 -13.59 20.30 -28.00
C GLU A 681 -13.72 19.97 -26.53
N PHE A 682 -13.40 20.95 -25.67
CA PHE A 682 -13.65 20.88 -24.23
C PHE A 682 -14.54 22.07 -23.84
N PHE A 683 -15.62 21.79 -23.13
CA PHE A 683 -16.52 22.83 -22.65
C PHE A 683 -16.72 22.72 -21.13
N PHE A 684 -16.39 23.80 -20.43
CA PHE A 684 -16.60 23.96 -19.01
C PHE A 684 -17.68 25.00 -18.78
N GLU A 685 -18.83 24.56 -18.29
CA GLU A 685 -19.95 25.41 -17.94
C GLU A 685 -19.71 26.05 -16.57
N MET A 686 -19.85 27.38 -16.49
CA MET A 686 -19.84 28.08 -15.21
C MET A 686 -21.13 27.82 -14.44
N LYS A 687 -21.01 27.23 -13.27
CA LYS A 687 -22.07 27.01 -12.29
C LYS A 687 -21.84 27.83 -11.04
N LYS A 688 -22.79 27.81 -10.10
CA LYS A 688 -22.65 28.50 -8.81
C LYS A 688 -21.42 28.05 -8.04
N GLU A 689 -21.06 26.77 -8.15
CA GLU A 689 -19.93 26.14 -7.47
C GLU A 689 -18.60 26.37 -8.19
N GLY A 690 -18.60 26.76 -9.46
CA GLY A 690 -17.44 26.96 -10.34
C GLY A 690 -17.56 26.24 -11.68
N LEU A 691 -16.45 26.06 -12.37
CA LEU A 691 -16.41 25.42 -13.70
C LEU A 691 -16.62 23.91 -13.61
N ILE A 692 -17.57 23.39 -14.40
CA ILE A 692 -17.90 21.95 -14.48
C ILE A 692 -17.86 21.52 -15.94
N TYR A 693 -17.10 20.45 -16.21
CA TYR A 693 -16.99 19.90 -17.56
C TYR A 693 -18.34 19.37 -18.06
N LYS A 694 -18.65 19.69 -19.30
CA LYS A 694 -19.80 19.14 -20.04
C LYS A 694 -19.32 18.19 -21.14
N LYS A 695 -19.90 17.02 -21.14
CA LYS A 695 -19.62 15.98 -22.16
C LYS A 695 -20.18 16.38 -23.51
#